data_6b72dffa4c9d98ac4bed9a16435d1859
#
_entry.id   6b72dffa4c9d98ac4bed9a16435d1859
#
_cell.length_a   1.000
_cell.length_b   1.000
_cell.length_c   1.000
_cell.angle_alpha   90.00
_cell.angle_beta   90.00
_cell.angle_gamma   90.00
#
_symmetry.space_group_name_H-M   'P 1'
#
loop_
_entity.id
_entity.type
_entity.pdbx_description
1 polymer ?
#
loop_
_entity_poly.entity_id
_entity_poly.type
_entity_poly.pdbx_seq_one_letter_code
_entity_poly.pdbx_strand_id
1 'polypeptide(L)'
;MLNRPNSEAEFQKQERQRLRSEYPKLSDYLDRVGANVTLNFGSHVVREKDEYSGYSHDQVRIKVDKSGEIKVEPGYMLRDEIDLGAFEPTEEERKEIAAEVAAKPFPTAILFSKDDIERNMVGIDPDELYLYHDPSGDLFTMIQWRRISKKDGKPYWLTYSLFSDGVWRRMEPESLSLYGLEKLFGKDQREYTKYARSKIMIHEGAKVPRRVYEMLKKGGHPLHEELDKYVHLGWPGGVNRVRSVDWSRIKKLDPFYRVTLACDYDVGGINAATEISRILQRSLTALKFDDRFDETFDLADDWPRHKSWWQGKHYRGPRLDEFLFPATWATKAIKNPRDKNKPIWKITDRFAAEWLWVESQDAFVNRQQPNVLRKRAAFNSRVRSFSDIEDTARLFDRSEAQKCDGLAYEPGEPSGVVTVGGERLVNLYRPSEIKPIEGDPRPFLRFLIHLVPNRKDRKFVLKWITTLVACPWVKMRYGLFLVRERQGVGKTTLSEILARLVGLHNASFPTEKQILGEFSSWIRNKRLVVISEIFAGRNSRKMYHALQEKVTDEHVDVNEKYLKPHTISNHANFIIGSNDMRALHLDDNDRRWGVPEVTDDTMGKAYWDYFYAWWKYGDGLGIILAWLLRRAENPKNIVATGERAPSSDAKKEIVEESMSDAERIAFDLGGHVAELKLKKIVLAVDDVRGFAAACLQIHREDPKLASPLAIRRALVRAGLREPKLARGETRRRFPIAALGGRKSYVVANFEIAPGTKWEGIKDFYQNADQAARM
;
A
#
# COMPACT_ATOMS: atom_id res chain seq x y z
N MET A 1 1.62 11.94 -45.25
CA MET A 1 2.79 11.29 -45.94
C MET A 1 4.00 11.72 -45.14
N LEU A 2 4.51 10.86 -44.28
CA LEU A 2 5.81 11.06 -43.66
C LEU A 2 6.83 11.15 -44.79
N ASN A 3 7.64 12.22 -44.82
CA ASN A 3 8.82 12.31 -45.70
C ASN A 3 9.68 11.08 -45.43
N ARG A 4 9.59 10.06 -46.27
CA ARG A 4 10.58 9.01 -46.25
C ARG A 4 11.87 9.65 -46.72
N PRO A 5 13.00 9.50 -46.02
CA PRO A 5 14.28 9.95 -46.50
C PRO A 5 14.54 9.37 -47.87
N ASN A 6 14.97 10.22 -48.80
CA ASN A 6 15.15 9.85 -50.22
C ASN A 6 16.34 8.92 -50.46
N SER A 7 17.15 8.69 -49.41
CA SER A 7 18.27 7.75 -49.44
C SER A 7 18.50 7.10 -48.09
N GLU A 8 19.11 5.93 -48.08
CA GLU A 8 19.53 5.21 -46.89
C GLU A 8 20.49 6.04 -46.00
N ALA A 9 21.34 6.85 -46.65
CA ALA A 9 22.24 7.76 -45.96
C ALA A 9 21.52 8.88 -45.20
N GLU A 10 20.40 9.36 -45.72
CA GLU A 10 19.58 10.39 -45.11
C GLU A 10 18.77 9.84 -43.94
N PHE A 11 18.30 8.61 -44.05
CA PHE A 11 17.67 7.86 -42.95
C PHE A 11 18.66 7.60 -41.82
N GLN A 12 19.86 7.13 -42.13
CA GLN A 12 20.93 6.90 -41.14
C GLN A 12 21.33 8.19 -40.44
N LYS A 13 21.36 9.33 -41.14
CA LYS A 13 21.65 10.63 -40.57
C LYS A 13 20.57 11.11 -39.59
N GLN A 14 19.31 10.90 -39.94
CA GLN A 14 18.16 11.24 -39.04
C GLN A 14 18.14 10.35 -37.81
N GLU A 15 18.41 9.06 -37.93
CA GLU A 15 18.45 8.11 -36.82
C GLU A 15 19.66 8.33 -35.91
N ARG A 16 20.83 8.69 -36.44
CA ARG A 16 21.98 9.13 -35.62
C ARG A 16 21.65 10.42 -34.85
N GLN A 17 20.94 11.34 -35.44
CA GLN A 17 20.54 12.57 -34.80
C GLN A 17 19.53 12.30 -33.69
N ARG A 18 18.66 11.32 -33.86
CA ARG A 18 17.73 10.82 -32.86
C ARG A 18 18.45 10.12 -31.70
N LEU A 19 19.40 9.22 -31.98
CA LEU A 19 20.23 8.57 -30.98
C LEU A 19 21.03 9.58 -30.15
N ARG A 20 21.56 10.63 -30.79
CA ARG A 20 22.27 11.70 -30.09
C ARG A 20 21.38 12.48 -29.15
N SER A 21 20.10 12.66 -29.48
CA SER A 21 19.15 13.36 -28.62
C SER A 21 18.62 12.49 -27.48
N GLU A 22 18.36 11.21 -27.72
CA GLU A 22 17.76 10.29 -26.74
C GLU A 22 18.83 9.62 -25.85
N TYR A 23 20.02 9.32 -26.41
CA TYR A 23 21.12 8.63 -25.73
C TYR A 23 22.48 9.22 -26.12
N PRO A 24 22.82 10.47 -25.68
CA PRO A 24 24.03 11.14 -26.13
C PRO A 24 25.32 10.37 -25.82
N LYS A 25 25.42 9.77 -24.63
CA LYS A 25 26.60 8.98 -24.25
C LYS A 25 26.76 7.69 -25.05
N LEU A 26 25.66 7.04 -25.43
CA LEU A 26 25.69 5.90 -26.33
C LEU A 26 26.11 6.32 -27.73
N SER A 27 25.62 7.45 -28.23
CA SER A 27 26.02 7.98 -29.54
C SER A 27 27.53 8.26 -29.60
N ASP A 28 28.09 8.89 -28.55
CA ASP A 28 29.53 9.15 -28.44
C ASP A 28 30.35 7.86 -28.36
N TYR A 29 29.82 6.82 -27.71
CA TYR A 29 30.45 5.50 -27.68
C TYR A 29 30.45 4.84 -29.07
N LEU A 30 29.30 4.84 -29.75
CA LEU A 30 29.18 4.26 -31.10
C LEU A 30 30.07 4.98 -32.13
N ASP A 31 30.19 6.30 -32.00
CA ASP A 31 31.09 7.10 -32.85
C ASP A 31 32.57 6.77 -32.57
N ARG A 32 32.96 6.48 -31.30
CA ARG A 32 34.33 6.08 -30.93
C ARG A 32 34.72 4.71 -31.43
N VAL A 33 33.80 3.73 -31.39
CA VAL A 33 34.08 2.37 -31.87
C VAL A 33 33.91 2.22 -33.38
N GLY A 34 33.58 3.31 -34.12
CA GLY A 34 33.42 3.31 -35.56
C GLY A 34 32.26 2.45 -36.07
N ALA A 35 31.31 2.17 -35.22
CA ALA A 35 30.20 1.27 -35.55
C ALA A 35 29.16 1.93 -36.44
N ASN A 36 28.92 1.36 -37.63
CA ASN A 36 27.79 1.75 -38.46
C ASN A 36 26.53 1.05 -37.98
N VAL A 37 25.65 1.78 -37.33
CA VAL A 37 24.36 1.26 -36.89
C VAL A 37 23.28 1.69 -37.85
N THR A 38 22.66 0.70 -38.50
CA THR A 38 21.46 0.90 -39.32
C THR A 38 20.27 0.56 -38.45
N LEU A 39 19.51 1.56 -37.99
CA LEU A 39 18.34 1.38 -37.14
C LEU A 39 17.09 1.19 -38.03
N ASN A 40 16.66 -0.05 -38.19
CA ASN A 40 15.32 -0.42 -38.67
C ASN A 40 14.48 -0.89 -37.48
N PHE A 41 13.15 -0.91 -37.59
CA PHE A 41 12.32 -1.51 -36.55
C PHE A 41 12.79 -2.94 -36.25
N GLY A 42 13.15 -3.22 -35.02
CA GLY A 42 13.62 -4.52 -34.60
C GLY A 42 14.81 -4.46 -33.64
N SER A 43 15.57 -5.52 -33.64
CA SER A 43 16.76 -5.66 -32.79
C SER A 43 18.00 -5.44 -33.61
N HIS A 44 18.82 -4.49 -33.23
CA HIS A 44 20.09 -4.19 -33.87
C HIS A 44 21.24 -4.56 -32.93
N VAL A 45 22.27 -5.17 -33.52
CA VAL A 45 23.45 -5.59 -32.77
C VAL A 45 24.64 -4.83 -33.32
N VAL A 46 25.33 -4.09 -32.44
CA VAL A 46 26.61 -3.47 -32.75
C VAL A 46 27.67 -4.55 -32.65
N ARG A 47 28.38 -4.81 -33.74
CA ARG A 47 29.42 -5.81 -33.82
C ARG A 47 30.76 -5.17 -34.06
N GLU A 48 31.73 -5.50 -33.26
CA GLU A 48 33.12 -5.19 -33.49
C GLU A 48 33.84 -6.40 -34.09
N LYS A 49 34.70 -6.17 -35.08
CA LYS A 49 35.55 -7.21 -35.63
C LYS A 49 36.75 -7.37 -34.70
N ASP A 50 36.90 -8.57 -34.15
CA ASP A 50 38.11 -8.95 -33.46
C ASP A 50 39.28 -8.99 -34.44
N GLU A 51 40.27 -8.13 -34.25
CA GLU A 51 41.45 -8.03 -35.13
C GLU A 51 42.29 -9.31 -35.17
N TYR A 52 42.18 -10.18 -34.13
CA TYR A 52 42.95 -11.42 -34.03
C TYR A 52 42.24 -12.64 -34.56
N SER A 53 40.94 -12.77 -34.42
CA SER A 53 40.17 -13.95 -34.78
C SER A 53 39.36 -13.79 -36.08
N GLY A 54 39.12 -12.58 -36.51
CA GLY A 54 38.28 -12.28 -37.67
C GLY A 54 36.77 -12.49 -37.40
N TYR A 55 36.38 -12.86 -36.18
CA TYR A 55 34.98 -13.01 -35.79
C TYR A 55 34.46 -11.69 -35.25
N SER A 56 33.19 -11.38 -35.52
CA SER A 56 32.51 -10.22 -34.96
C SER A 56 31.76 -10.59 -33.69
N HIS A 57 31.98 -9.87 -32.63
CA HIS A 57 31.31 -10.07 -31.35
C HIS A 57 30.22 -9.01 -31.10
N ASP A 58 29.12 -9.43 -30.50
CA ASP A 58 28.02 -8.52 -30.13
C ASP A 58 28.44 -7.66 -28.93
N GLN A 59 28.64 -6.38 -29.14
CA GLN A 59 29.02 -5.43 -28.05
C GLN A 59 27.79 -4.84 -27.35
N VAL A 60 26.83 -4.36 -28.13
CA VAL A 60 25.60 -3.74 -27.65
C VAL A 60 24.44 -4.18 -28.51
N ARG A 61 23.34 -4.51 -27.91
CA ARG A 61 22.09 -4.80 -28.60
C ARG A 61 21.11 -3.65 -28.40
N ILE A 62 20.73 -3.02 -29.50
CA ILE A 62 19.75 -1.95 -29.52
C ILE A 62 18.45 -2.52 -30.05
N LYS A 63 17.37 -2.43 -29.30
CA LYS A 63 16.02 -2.80 -29.69
C LYS A 63 15.21 -1.54 -29.92
N VAL A 64 14.62 -1.39 -31.09
CA VAL A 64 13.65 -0.33 -31.38
C VAL A 64 12.29 -0.98 -31.54
N ASP A 65 11.33 -0.58 -30.73
CA ASP A 65 9.97 -1.10 -30.83
C ASP A 65 9.16 -0.34 -31.90
N LYS A 66 7.90 -0.79 -32.15
CA LYS A 66 7.02 -0.17 -33.15
C LYS A 66 6.61 1.27 -32.81
N SER A 67 6.74 1.69 -31.54
CA SER A 67 6.52 3.06 -31.11
C SER A 67 7.73 3.94 -31.34
N GLY A 68 8.88 3.33 -31.65
CA GLY A 68 10.15 3.97 -31.78
C GLY A 68 10.91 4.11 -30.46
N GLU A 69 10.45 3.43 -29.40
CA GLU A 69 11.17 3.36 -28.13
C GLU A 69 12.46 2.56 -28.31
N ILE A 70 13.58 3.14 -27.89
CA ILE A 70 14.91 2.55 -27.99
C ILE A 70 15.28 1.93 -26.64
N LYS A 71 15.53 0.61 -26.64
CA LYS A 71 16.07 -0.12 -25.49
C LYS A 71 17.47 -0.62 -25.81
N VAL A 72 18.40 -0.34 -24.92
CA VAL A 72 19.80 -0.74 -25.04
C VAL A 72 20.08 -1.87 -24.07
N GLU A 73 20.60 -2.98 -24.59
CA GLU A 73 21.00 -4.15 -23.79
C GLU A 73 22.48 -4.46 -24.06
N PRO A 74 23.29 -4.87 -23.06
CA PRO A 74 24.67 -5.29 -23.30
C PRO A 74 24.73 -6.53 -24.18
N GLY A 75 25.68 -6.60 -25.06
CA GLY A 75 25.99 -7.78 -25.86
C GLY A 75 26.65 -8.88 -25.02
N TYR A 76 26.82 -10.06 -25.60
CA TYR A 76 27.23 -11.28 -24.91
C TYR A 76 28.61 -11.19 -24.21
N MET A 77 29.55 -10.36 -24.72
CA MET A 77 30.93 -10.30 -24.22
C MET A 77 31.23 -9.14 -23.26
N LEU A 78 30.34 -8.17 -23.09
CA LEU A 78 30.59 -6.94 -22.32
C LEU A 78 29.63 -6.73 -21.14
N ARG A 79 29.07 -7.82 -20.60
CA ARG A 79 28.12 -7.71 -19.47
C ARG A 79 28.68 -7.00 -18.24
N ASP A 80 30.00 -7.07 -18.04
CA ASP A 80 30.66 -6.55 -16.82
C ASP A 80 31.37 -5.20 -17.05
N GLU A 81 31.49 -4.74 -18.30
CA GLU A 81 32.26 -3.53 -18.64
C GLU A 81 31.43 -2.32 -19.10
N ILE A 82 30.16 -2.52 -19.46
CA ILE A 82 29.25 -1.44 -19.88
C ILE A 82 28.23 -1.13 -18.80
N ASP A 83 28.42 -0.03 -18.12
CA ASP A 83 27.40 0.57 -17.27
C ASP A 83 26.32 1.22 -18.17
N LEU A 84 25.23 0.51 -18.41
CA LEU A 84 24.10 1.01 -19.20
C LEU A 84 23.46 2.26 -18.60
N GLY A 85 23.51 2.45 -17.28
CA GLY A 85 23.08 3.67 -16.62
C GLY A 85 23.89 4.91 -17.05
N ALA A 86 25.14 4.70 -17.51
CA ALA A 86 25.96 5.79 -18.05
C ALA A 86 25.48 6.30 -19.42
N PHE A 87 24.66 5.56 -20.13
CA PHE A 87 24.06 5.94 -21.41
C PHE A 87 22.69 6.57 -21.29
N GLU A 88 22.05 6.48 -20.13
CA GLU A 88 20.78 7.16 -19.89
C GLU A 88 20.99 8.68 -19.77
N PRO A 89 20.12 9.49 -20.38
CA PRO A 89 20.18 10.93 -20.25
C PRO A 89 20.00 11.38 -18.81
N THR A 90 20.76 12.35 -18.36
CA THR A 90 20.60 12.97 -17.05
C THR A 90 19.23 13.66 -16.94
N GLU A 91 18.81 14.00 -15.73
CA GLU A 91 17.51 14.67 -15.53
C GLU A 91 17.43 16.04 -16.20
N GLU A 92 18.56 16.74 -16.34
CA GLU A 92 18.67 18.00 -17.07
C GLU A 92 18.58 17.77 -18.57
N GLU A 93 19.30 16.80 -19.11
CA GLU A 93 19.22 16.39 -20.52
C GLU A 93 17.79 15.90 -20.88
N ARG A 94 17.10 15.17 -19.98
CA ARG A 94 15.70 14.78 -20.17
C ARG A 94 14.76 16.00 -20.22
N LYS A 95 15.00 17.04 -19.41
CA LYS A 95 14.25 18.29 -19.47
C LYS A 95 14.50 19.08 -20.75
N GLU A 96 15.75 19.12 -21.21
CA GLU A 96 16.10 19.75 -22.49
C GLU A 96 15.50 18.99 -23.67
N ILE A 97 15.59 17.66 -23.67
CA ILE A 97 14.97 16.79 -24.69
C ILE A 97 13.44 16.94 -24.65
N ALA A 98 12.82 16.97 -23.47
CA ALA A 98 11.39 17.19 -23.33
C ALA A 98 10.97 18.58 -23.82
N ALA A 99 11.76 19.61 -23.57
CA ALA A 99 11.52 20.97 -24.08
C ALA A 99 11.72 21.02 -25.60
N GLU A 100 12.70 20.34 -26.15
CA GLU A 100 12.98 20.26 -27.58
C GLU A 100 11.90 19.44 -28.33
N VAL A 101 11.41 18.34 -27.71
CA VAL A 101 10.30 17.54 -28.21
C VAL A 101 8.97 18.32 -28.11
N ALA A 102 8.76 19.08 -27.06
CA ALA A 102 7.60 19.97 -26.93
C ALA A 102 7.64 21.17 -27.92
N ALA A 103 8.83 21.60 -28.31
CA ALA A 103 9.01 22.68 -29.29
C ALA A 103 8.94 22.18 -30.75
N LYS A 104 9.11 20.88 -31.04
CA LYS A 104 8.87 20.32 -32.38
C LYS A 104 7.38 20.08 -32.55
N PRO A 105 6.72 20.73 -33.54
CA PRO A 105 5.36 20.34 -33.87
C PRO A 105 5.40 18.85 -34.24
N PHE A 106 4.65 18.03 -33.50
CA PHE A 106 4.42 16.65 -33.86
C PHE A 106 4.11 16.57 -35.35
N PRO A 107 4.73 15.65 -36.11
CA PRO A 107 4.40 15.54 -37.52
C PRO A 107 2.92 15.22 -37.61
N THR A 108 2.13 16.25 -37.88
CA THR A 108 0.71 16.28 -38.23
C THR A 108 -0.09 15.05 -37.75
N ALA A 109 -0.26 14.88 -36.47
CA ALA A 109 -1.47 14.27 -35.99
C ALA A 109 -2.59 15.17 -36.47
N ILE A 110 -3.36 14.71 -37.46
CA ILE A 110 -4.51 15.48 -37.95
C ILE A 110 -5.41 15.68 -36.75
N LEU A 111 -5.48 16.89 -36.24
CA LEU A 111 -6.33 17.27 -35.11
C LEU A 111 -7.76 17.34 -35.68
N PHE A 112 -8.68 16.63 -35.08
CA PHE A 112 -10.09 16.67 -35.46
C PHE A 112 -10.89 17.21 -34.29
N SER A 113 -11.79 18.15 -34.57
CA SER A 113 -12.89 18.42 -33.68
C SER A 113 -13.93 17.29 -33.74
N LYS A 114 -14.82 17.22 -32.77
CA LYS A 114 -15.94 16.27 -32.80
C LYS A 114 -16.76 16.45 -34.13
N ASP A 115 -16.98 17.67 -34.51
CA ASP A 115 -17.72 18.02 -35.72
C ASP A 115 -16.99 17.62 -37.02
N ASP A 116 -15.66 17.63 -37.02
CA ASP A 116 -14.86 17.16 -38.16
C ASP A 116 -14.94 15.64 -38.29
N ILE A 117 -14.97 14.90 -37.18
CA ILE A 117 -15.15 13.49 -37.19
C ILE A 117 -16.55 13.12 -37.67
N GLU A 118 -17.57 13.77 -37.15
CA GLU A 118 -18.96 13.53 -37.55
C GLU A 118 -19.18 13.86 -39.04
N ARG A 119 -18.59 14.94 -39.54
CA ARG A 119 -18.60 15.26 -40.98
C ARG A 119 -17.88 14.25 -41.85
N ASN A 120 -16.77 13.73 -41.39
CA ASN A 120 -16.02 12.70 -42.10
C ASN A 120 -16.66 11.30 -42.03
N MET A 121 -17.58 11.09 -41.09
CA MET A 121 -18.39 9.88 -41.02
C MET A 121 -19.53 9.80 -42.03
N VAL A 122 -19.91 10.93 -42.64
CA VAL A 122 -20.96 10.95 -43.66
C VAL A 122 -20.53 10.12 -44.88
N GLY A 123 -21.30 9.08 -45.17
CA GLY A 123 -21.01 8.13 -46.29
C GLY A 123 -20.10 6.97 -45.91
N ILE A 124 -19.73 6.79 -44.65
CA ILE A 124 -19.09 5.56 -44.18
C ILE A 124 -20.18 4.53 -43.89
N ASP A 125 -19.92 3.30 -44.31
CA ASP A 125 -20.79 2.16 -43.93
C ASP A 125 -20.80 2.02 -42.39
N PRO A 126 -22.00 2.16 -41.77
CA PRO A 126 -22.10 1.97 -40.32
C PRO A 126 -21.56 0.64 -39.83
N ASP A 127 -21.57 -0.41 -40.67
CA ASP A 127 -21.10 -1.74 -40.30
C ASP A 127 -19.57 -1.83 -40.21
N GLU A 128 -18.86 -0.87 -40.73
CA GLU A 128 -17.39 -0.76 -40.64
C GLU A 128 -16.90 0.17 -39.54
N LEU A 129 -17.82 0.85 -38.83
CA LEU A 129 -17.49 1.87 -37.81
C LEU A 129 -17.81 1.35 -36.41
N TYR A 130 -16.83 1.43 -35.50
CA TYR A 130 -16.94 0.98 -34.09
C TYR A 130 -16.66 2.16 -33.17
N LEU A 131 -17.68 2.53 -32.40
CA LEU A 131 -17.66 3.66 -31.46
C LEU A 131 -17.45 3.14 -30.04
N TYR A 132 -16.43 3.63 -29.38
CA TYR A 132 -16.14 3.33 -27.98
C TYR A 132 -16.54 4.51 -27.14
N HIS A 133 -17.39 4.28 -26.15
CA HIS A 133 -17.89 5.29 -25.26
C HIS A 133 -17.14 5.27 -23.94
N ASP A 134 -17.19 6.38 -23.22
CA ASP A 134 -16.88 6.39 -21.81
C ASP A 134 -17.92 5.54 -21.03
N PRO A 135 -17.68 5.20 -19.76
CA PRO A 135 -18.62 4.38 -18.99
C PRO A 135 -20.01 5.00 -18.80
N SER A 136 -20.15 6.32 -18.92
CA SER A 136 -21.45 6.98 -18.82
C SER A 136 -22.29 6.88 -20.11
N GLY A 137 -21.64 6.61 -21.22
CA GLY A 137 -22.24 6.60 -22.56
C GLY A 137 -22.37 7.98 -23.19
N ASP A 138 -21.97 9.04 -22.47
CA ASP A 138 -22.19 10.43 -22.92
C ASP A 138 -21.09 10.90 -23.91
N LEU A 139 -19.91 10.29 -23.90
CA LEU A 139 -18.75 10.70 -24.68
C LEU A 139 -18.12 9.55 -25.45
N PHE A 140 -17.82 9.76 -26.74
CA PHE A 140 -16.94 8.86 -27.47
C PHE A 140 -15.50 9.08 -27.02
N THR A 141 -14.80 8.00 -26.72
CA THR A 141 -13.40 8.04 -26.33
C THR A 141 -12.46 7.56 -27.43
N MET A 142 -12.97 6.66 -28.29
CA MET A 142 -12.21 6.11 -29.41
C MET A 142 -13.17 5.70 -30.53
N ILE A 143 -12.71 5.86 -31.76
CA ILE A 143 -13.41 5.44 -32.97
C ILE A 143 -12.47 4.55 -33.76
N GLN A 144 -12.92 3.36 -34.08
CA GLN A 144 -12.19 2.46 -34.98
C GLN A 144 -12.98 2.25 -36.27
N TRP A 145 -12.31 2.44 -37.36
CA TRP A 145 -12.85 2.26 -38.71
C TRP A 145 -12.08 1.20 -39.45
N ARG A 146 -12.76 0.13 -39.85
CA ARG A 146 -12.20 -0.95 -40.67
C ARG A 146 -12.21 -0.53 -42.13
N ARG A 147 -11.06 -0.62 -42.80
CA ARG A 147 -10.91 -0.35 -44.22
C ARG A 147 -10.18 -1.52 -44.92
N ILE A 148 -10.40 -1.64 -46.21
CA ILE A 148 -9.68 -2.62 -47.05
C ILE A 148 -8.61 -1.88 -47.83
N SER A 149 -7.39 -2.34 -47.73
CA SER A 149 -6.25 -1.80 -48.46
C SER A 149 -6.42 -2.05 -49.99
N LYS A 150 -6.34 -0.99 -50.75
CA LYS A 150 -6.38 -1.09 -52.22
C LYS A 150 -5.14 -1.79 -52.82
N LYS A 151 -4.07 -1.91 -52.04
CA LYS A 151 -2.77 -2.44 -52.48
C LYS A 151 -2.73 -3.96 -52.42
N ASP A 152 -3.28 -4.57 -51.40
CA ASP A 152 -3.13 -6.00 -51.09
C ASP A 152 -4.45 -6.68 -50.67
N GLY A 153 -5.57 -5.94 -50.71
CA GLY A 153 -6.90 -6.46 -50.36
C GLY A 153 -7.09 -6.78 -48.88
N LYS A 154 -6.10 -6.47 -48.03
CA LYS A 154 -6.15 -6.80 -46.59
C LYS A 154 -6.88 -5.74 -45.79
N PRO A 155 -7.65 -6.13 -44.78
CA PRO A 155 -8.27 -5.20 -43.86
C PRO A 155 -7.21 -4.50 -42.99
N TYR A 156 -7.40 -3.23 -42.76
CA TYR A 156 -6.66 -2.41 -41.79
C TYR A 156 -7.58 -1.51 -41.02
N TRP A 157 -7.13 -1.09 -39.84
CA TRP A 157 -7.91 -0.26 -38.96
C TRP A 157 -7.37 1.16 -38.91
N LEU A 158 -8.28 2.13 -38.97
CA LEU A 158 -7.98 3.52 -38.63
C LEU A 158 -8.56 3.81 -37.26
N THR A 159 -7.72 4.25 -36.34
CA THR A 159 -8.13 4.58 -34.97
C THR A 159 -8.00 6.08 -34.74
N TYR A 160 -9.05 6.69 -34.21
CA TYR A 160 -9.07 8.05 -33.72
C TYR A 160 -9.41 8.01 -32.25
N SER A 161 -8.67 8.73 -31.44
CA SER A 161 -8.87 8.75 -29.98
C SER A 161 -8.94 10.15 -29.43
N LEU A 162 -9.79 10.34 -28.41
CA LEU A 162 -9.89 11.55 -27.63
C LEU A 162 -8.87 11.50 -26.51
N PHE A 163 -7.99 12.50 -26.44
CA PHE A 163 -6.99 12.62 -25.40
C PHE A 163 -7.47 13.53 -24.25
N SER A 164 -6.76 13.47 -23.12
CA SER A 164 -7.09 14.22 -21.91
C SER A 164 -7.11 15.76 -22.09
N ASP A 165 -6.45 16.26 -23.11
CA ASP A 165 -6.48 17.68 -23.52
C ASP A 165 -7.72 18.06 -24.35
N GLY A 166 -8.67 17.14 -24.52
CA GLY A 166 -9.88 17.33 -25.30
C GLY A 166 -9.69 17.29 -26.82
N VAL A 167 -8.50 16.89 -27.28
CA VAL A 167 -8.17 16.88 -28.71
C VAL A 167 -8.21 15.45 -29.27
N TRP A 168 -8.84 15.31 -30.45
CA TRP A 168 -8.86 14.05 -31.20
C TRP A 168 -7.60 13.89 -32.03
N ARG A 169 -6.98 12.70 -31.93
CA ARG A 169 -5.76 12.33 -32.69
C ARG A 169 -5.97 11.04 -33.43
N ARG A 170 -5.36 10.93 -34.60
CA ARG A 170 -5.33 9.68 -35.39
C ARG A 170 -4.28 8.74 -34.85
N MET A 171 -4.50 8.23 -33.65
CA MET A 171 -3.62 7.23 -33.01
C MET A 171 -4.42 6.46 -31.95
N GLU A 172 -3.89 5.30 -31.57
CA GLU A 172 -4.42 4.54 -30.44
C GLU A 172 -3.95 5.19 -29.11
N PRO A 173 -4.81 5.24 -28.08
CA PRO A 173 -4.38 5.67 -26.77
C PRO A 173 -3.50 4.60 -26.11
N GLU A 174 -2.72 4.99 -25.11
CA GLU A 174 -1.91 4.04 -24.32
C GLU A 174 -2.77 2.99 -23.62
N SER A 175 -3.93 3.39 -23.14
CA SER A 175 -4.93 2.53 -22.49
C SER A 175 -6.19 2.45 -23.33
N LEU A 176 -6.54 1.24 -23.75
CA LEU A 176 -7.68 0.98 -24.62
C LEU A 176 -8.95 0.72 -23.80
N SER A 177 -10.03 1.39 -24.10
CA SER A 177 -11.35 1.13 -23.50
C SER A 177 -11.99 -0.13 -24.09
N LEU A 178 -12.80 -0.83 -23.28
CA LEU A 178 -13.67 -1.90 -23.78
C LEU A 178 -14.81 -1.34 -24.63
N TYR A 179 -15.10 -2.01 -25.74
CA TYR A 179 -16.28 -1.73 -26.55
C TYR A 179 -17.55 -2.15 -25.81
N GLY A 180 -18.58 -1.30 -25.83
CA GLY A 180 -19.86 -1.58 -25.18
C GLY A 180 -19.88 -1.35 -23.67
N LEU A 181 -18.88 -0.67 -23.12
CA LEU A 181 -18.77 -0.43 -21.68
C LEU A 181 -19.94 0.41 -21.13
N GLU A 182 -20.50 1.30 -21.95
CA GLU A 182 -21.68 2.10 -21.64
C GLU A 182 -22.92 1.25 -21.37
N LYS A 183 -23.01 0.07 -21.96
CA LYS A 183 -24.13 -0.87 -21.70
C LYS A 183 -24.11 -1.47 -20.30
N LEU A 184 -22.96 -1.48 -19.68
CA LEU A 184 -22.78 -1.98 -18.31
C LEU A 184 -22.93 -0.86 -17.26
N PHE A 185 -22.50 0.37 -17.58
CA PHE A 185 -22.40 1.47 -16.63
C PHE A 185 -23.19 2.73 -17.04
N GLY A 186 -23.69 2.80 -18.27
CA GLY A 186 -24.36 3.98 -18.83
C GLY A 186 -25.79 4.20 -18.30
N LYS A 187 -26.38 5.33 -18.69
CA LYS A 187 -27.76 5.72 -18.33
C LYS A 187 -28.81 4.76 -18.87
N ASP A 188 -28.52 4.09 -19.98
CA ASP A 188 -29.39 3.11 -20.64
C ASP A 188 -29.35 1.71 -19.96
N GLN A 189 -28.65 1.61 -18.87
CA GLN A 189 -28.56 0.39 -18.07
C GLN A 189 -29.93 -0.22 -17.74
N ARG A 190 -31.00 0.59 -17.69
CA ARG A 190 -32.39 0.11 -17.40
C ARG A 190 -32.94 -0.81 -18.47
N GLU A 191 -32.62 -0.62 -19.73
CA GLU A 191 -33.11 -1.44 -20.84
C GLU A 191 -32.42 -2.82 -20.87
N TYR A 192 -31.11 -2.86 -20.54
CA TYR A 192 -30.30 -4.06 -20.53
C TYR A 192 -30.32 -4.80 -19.19
N THR A 193 -30.63 -4.14 -18.07
CA THR A 193 -30.58 -4.73 -16.72
C THR A 193 -31.82 -5.55 -16.35
N LYS A 194 -32.87 -5.55 -17.15
CA LYS A 194 -34.07 -6.33 -16.84
C LYS A 194 -33.80 -7.84 -16.77
N TYR A 195 -32.73 -8.32 -17.47
CA TYR A 195 -32.34 -9.73 -17.54
C TYR A 195 -30.88 -10.02 -17.21
N ALA A 196 -29.98 -9.06 -17.23
CA ALA A 196 -28.52 -9.27 -17.23
C ALA A 196 -27.80 -8.85 -15.92
N ARG A 197 -28.46 -8.87 -14.79
CA ARG A 197 -27.90 -8.33 -13.53
C ARG A 197 -26.58 -8.91 -13.05
N SER A 198 -26.06 -10.00 -13.68
CA SER A 198 -24.85 -10.63 -13.15
C SER A 198 -23.99 -11.37 -14.19
N LYS A 199 -24.29 -11.27 -15.50
CA LYS A 199 -23.56 -12.01 -16.52
C LYS A 199 -22.97 -11.09 -17.57
N ILE A 200 -21.65 -11.17 -17.78
CA ILE A 200 -20.90 -10.38 -18.74
C ILE A 200 -20.18 -11.35 -19.65
N MET A 201 -20.27 -11.14 -20.95
CA MET A 201 -19.49 -11.86 -21.96
C MET A 201 -18.55 -10.90 -22.68
N ILE A 202 -17.27 -11.20 -22.68
CA ILE A 202 -16.24 -10.34 -23.27
C ILE A 202 -15.65 -11.06 -24.45
N HIS A 203 -15.75 -10.46 -25.63
CA HIS A 203 -15.35 -11.00 -26.92
C HIS A 203 -14.03 -10.41 -27.40
N GLU A 204 -13.38 -11.10 -28.30
CA GLU A 204 -12.26 -10.57 -29.05
C GLU A 204 -12.75 -9.54 -30.07
N GLY A 205 -12.21 -8.32 -29.99
CA GLY A 205 -12.60 -7.21 -30.87
C GLY A 205 -14.00 -6.64 -30.60
N ALA A 206 -14.34 -5.59 -31.30
CA ALA A 206 -15.63 -4.91 -31.24
C ALA A 206 -16.68 -5.49 -32.20
N LYS A 207 -16.25 -6.21 -33.23
CA LYS A 207 -17.09 -6.79 -34.28
C LYS A 207 -18.08 -7.81 -33.72
N VAL A 208 -17.56 -8.76 -32.91
CA VAL A 208 -18.34 -9.89 -32.40
C VAL A 208 -19.48 -9.44 -31.51
N PRO A 209 -19.25 -8.66 -30.42
CA PRO A 209 -20.34 -8.21 -29.56
C PRO A 209 -21.40 -7.41 -30.31
N ARG A 210 -21.01 -6.58 -31.27
CA ARG A 210 -21.95 -5.85 -32.11
C ARG A 210 -22.84 -6.77 -32.93
N ARG A 211 -22.24 -7.72 -33.65
CA ARG A 211 -22.99 -8.70 -34.46
C ARG A 211 -23.88 -9.59 -33.60
N VAL A 212 -23.43 -10.03 -32.44
CA VAL A 212 -24.25 -10.78 -31.52
C VAL A 212 -25.51 -9.97 -31.13
N TYR A 213 -25.39 -8.69 -30.78
CA TYR A 213 -26.56 -7.85 -30.50
C TYR A 213 -27.50 -7.71 -31.72
N GLU A 214 -26.97 -7.60 -32.93
CA GLU A 214 -27.76 -7.52 -34.16
C GLU A 214 -28.52 -8.85 -34.41
N MET A 215 -27.85 -9.98 -34.20
CA MET A 215 -28.46 -11.32 -34.34
C MET A 215 -29.53 -11.56 -33.27
N LEU A 216 -29.29 -11.12 -32.02
CA LEU A 216 -30.28 -11.19 -30.96
C LEU A 216 -31.52 -10.32 -31.28
N LYS A 217 -31.35 -9.14 -31.86
CA LYS A 217 -32.48 -8.29 -32.30
C LYS A 217 -33.28 -8.89 -33.44
N LYS A 218 -32.61 -9.53 -34.41
CA LYS A 218 -33.24 -10.18 -35.56
C LYS A 218 -33.91 -11.51 -35.23
N GLY A 219 -33.51 -12.14 -34.13
CA GLY A 219 -33.85 -13.52 -33.80
C GLY A 219 -33.12 -14.53 -34.67
N GLY A 220 -33.20 -15.82 -34.33
CA GLY A 220 -32.65 -16.90 -35.12
C GLY A 220 -31.27 -17.41 -34.68
N HIS A 221 -30.61 -16.78 -33.74
CA HIS A 221 -29.39 -17.34 -33.17
C HIS A 221 -29.70 -18.60 -32.34
N PRO A 222 -28.96 -19.73 -32.52
CA PRO A 222 -29.24 -20.98 -31.81
C PRO A 222 -29.23 -20.88 -30.27
N LEU A 223 -28.43 -19.93 -29.74
CA LEU A 223 -28.29 -19.68 -28.29
C LEU A 223 -29.00 -18.35 -27.87
N HIS A 224 -30.02 -17.89 -28.61
CA HIS A 224 -30.67 -16.60 -28.41
C HIS A 224 -31.05 -16.37 -26.92
N GLU A 225 -31.82 -17.30 -26.34
CA GLU A 225 -32.32 -17.17 -24.94
C GLU A 225 -31.22 -17.16 -23.89
N GLU A 226 -30.08 -17.76 -24.19
CA GLU A 226 -28.94 -17.83 -23.26
C GLU A 226 -28.05 -16.60 -23.39
N LEU A 227 -27.74 -16.18 -24.60
CA LEU A 227 -26.89 -15.01 -24.90
C LEU A 227 -27.56 -13.69 -24.53
N ASP A 228 -28.90 -13.57 -24.67
CA ASP A 228 -29.65 -12.39 -24.26
C ASP A 228 -29.55 -12.09 -22.75
N LYS A 229 -29.11 -13.05 -21.96
CA LYS A 229 -28.84 -12.90 -20.51
C LYS A 229 -27.49 -12.27 -20.19
N TYR A 230 -26.67 -11.96 -21.20
CA TYR A 230 -25.34 -11.39 -21.04
C TYR A 230 -25.28 -9.96 -21.53
N VAL A 231 -24.46 -9.16 -20.87
CA VAL A 231 -23.95 -7.90 -21.44
C VAL A 231 -22.71 -8.26 -22.27
N HIS A 232 -22.74 -7.99 -23.57
CA HIS A 232 -21.65 -8.30 -24.48
C HIS A 232 -20.71 -7.11 -24.63
N LEU A 233 -19.44 -7.29 -24.28
CA LEU A 233 -18.36 -6.33 -24.39
C LEU A 233 -17.30 -6.87 -25.35
N GLY A 234 -16.41 -5.99 -25.84
CA GLY A 234 -15.29 -6.40 -26.67
C GLY A 234 -13.97 -5.70 -26.28
N TRP A 235 -12.85 -6.44 -26.31
CA TRP A 235 -11.56 -5.80 -26.14
C TRP A 235 -10.92 -5.50 -27.51
N PRO A 236 -10.45 -4.26 -27.72
CA PRO A 236 -9.87 -3.87 -29.01
C PRO A 236 -8.45 -4.41 -29.18
N GLY A 237 -8.01 -4.54 -30.43
CA GLY A 237 -6.64 -4.86 -30.81
C GLY A 237 -6.26 -6.34 -30.71
N GLY A 238 -7.22 -7.24 -30.45
CA GLY A 238 -7.01 -8.69 -30.46
C GLY A 238 -6.07 -9.19 -29.37
N VAL A 239 -5.56 -10.42 -29.58
CA VAL A 239 -4.73 -11.15 -28.61
C VAL A 239 -3.51 -10.37 -28.12
N ASN A 240 -2.85 -9.64 -29.01
CA ASN A 240 -1.59 -8.94 -28.71
C ASN A 240 -1.77 -7.68 -27.86
N ARG A 241 -3.02 -7.17 -27.75
CA ARG A 241 -3.32 -5.90 -27.06
C ARG A 241 -4.04 -6.09 -25.72
N VAL A 242 -4.22 -7.31 -25.25
CA VAL A 242 -4.89 -7.63 -23.98
C VAL A 242 -4.34 -6.82 -22.81
N ARG A 243 -3.03 -6.59 -22.75
CA ARG A 243 -2.37 -5.82 -21.69
C ARG A 243 -2.56 -4.31 -21.80
N SER A 244 -2.86 -3.80 -22.98
CA SER A 244 -3.10 -2.38 -23.22
C SER A 244 -4.54 -1.97 -22.93
N VAL A 245 -5.42 -2.92 -22.60
CA VAL A 245 -6.83 -2.66 -22.27
C VAL A 245 -6.96 -2.27 -20.81
N ASP A 246 -7.78 -1.25 -20.53
CA ASP A 246 -8.16 -0.89 -19.16
C ASP A 246 -9.18 -1.88 -18.58
N TRP A 247 -8.69 -2.85 -17.85
CA TRP A 247 -9.50 -3.83 -17.13
C TRP A 247 -9.98 -3.36 -15.75
N SER A 248 -9.64 -2.16 -15.32
CA SER A 248 -9.88 -1.66 -13.96
C SER A 248 -11.36 -1.69 -13.57
N ARG A 249 -12.25 -1.38 -14.51
CA ARG A 249 -13.70 -1.37 -14.30
C ARG A 249 -14.24 -2.79 -14.08
N ILE A 250 -13.82 -3.73 -14.91
CA ILE A 250 -14.23 -5.15 -14.78
C ILE A 250 -13.64 -5.77 -13.50
N LYS A 251 -12.40 -5.42 -13.16
CA LYS A 251 -11.73 -5.90 -11.94
C LYS A 251 -12.44 -5.43 -10.66
N LYS A 252 -13.05 -4.24 -10.68
CA LYS A 252 -13.77 -3.65 -9.53
C LYS A 252 -15.21 -4.13 -9.39
N LEU A 253 -15.74 -4.86 -10.36
CA LEU A 253 -17.10 -5.39 -10.27
C LEU A 253 -17.24 -6.37 -9.12
N ASP A 254 -18.43 -6.37 -8.51
CA ASP A 254 -18.80 -7.30 -7.47
C ASP A 254 -18.54 -8.76 -7.92
N PRO A 255 -18.02 -9.64 -7.07
CA PRO A 255 -17.80 -11.06 -7.37
C PRO A 255 -19.06 -11.81 -7.86
N PHE A 256 -20.24 -11.31 -7.59
CA PHE A 256 -21.49 -11.87 -8.13
C PHE A 256 -21.62 -11.75 -9.65
N TYR A 257 -20.93 -10.80 -10.29
CA TYR A 257 -20.87 -10.72 -11.74
C TYR A 257 -20.06 -11.88 -12.30
N ARG A 258 -20.71 -12.75 -13.07
CA ARG A 258 -20.07 -13.84 -13.80
C ARG A 258 -19.52 -13.32 -15.11
N VAL A 259 -18.20 -13.36 -15.23
CA VAL A 259 -17.50 -12.95 -16.47
C VAL A 259 -17.16 -14.21 -17.26
N THR A 260 -17.63 -14.25 -18.51
CA THR A 260 -17.32 -15.29 -19.49
C THR A 260 -16.53 -14.66 -20.62
N LEU A 261 -15.46 -15.30 -21.04
CA LEU A 261 -14.63 -14.86 -22.17
C LEU A 261 -15.06 -15.66 -23.43
N ALA A 262 -15.39 -14.97 -24.47
CA ALA A 262 -15.69 -15.54 -25.79
C ALA A 262 -14.55 -15.15 -26.74
N CYS A 263 -13.48 -15.92 -26.71
CA CYS A 263 -12.30 -15.77 -27.54
C CYS A 263 -12.45 -16.61 -28.81
N ASP A 264 -11.71 -16.25 -29.86
CA ASP A 264 -11.64 -17.05 -31.07
C ASP A 264 -11.11 -18.45 -30.75
N TYR A 265 -11.56 -19.43 -31.51
CA TYR A 265 -11.18 -20.83 -31.32
C TYR A 265 -9.80 -21.11 -31.95
N ASP A 266 -8.78 -20.46 -31.38
CA ASP A 266 -7.38 -20.68 -31.76
C ASP A 266 -6.43 -20.60 -30.56
N VAL A 267 -5.15 -20.84 -30.80
CA VAL A 267 -4.12 -20.75 -29.75
C VAL A 267 -3.99 -19.32 -29.22
N GLY A 268 -4.22 -18.34 -30.06
CA GLY A 268 -4.18 -16.92 -29.68
C GLY A 268 -5.28 -16.57 -28.71
N GLY A 269 -6.53 -16.90 -29.02
CA GLY A 269 -7.70 -16.68 -28.18
C GLY A 269 -7.60 -17.39 -26.83
N ILE A 270 -7.12 -18.63 -26.79
CA ILE A 270 -6.89 -19.37 -25.54
C ILE A 270 -5.83 -18.68 -24.68
N ASN A 271 -4.75 -18.20 -25.28
CA ASN A 271 -3.72 -17.45 -24.57
C ASN A 271 -4.25 -16.09 -24.05
N ALA A 272 -5.09 -15.41 -24.84
CA ALA A 272 -5.76 -14.18 -24.42
C ALA A 272 -6.66 -14.42 -23.21
N ALA A 273 -7.50 -15.46 -23.22
CA ALA A 273 -8.36 -15.83 -22.10
C ALA A 273 -7.55 -16.08 -20.82
N THR A 274 -6.45 -16.78 -20.93
CA THR A 274 -5.51 -17.06 -19.84
C THR A 274 -4.94 -15.76 -19.26
N GLU A 275 -4.55 -14.84 -20.15
CA GLU A 275 -3.98 -13.55 -19.73
C GLU A 275 -5.01 -12.64 -19.05
N ILE A 276 -6.22 -12.53 -19.60
CA ILE A 276 -7.32 -11.75 -19.02
C ILE A 276 -7.69 -12.30 -17.65
N SER A 277 -7.80 -13.62 -17.51
CA SER A 277 -8.06 -14.28 -16.22
C SER A 277 -7.02 -13.89 -15.15
N ARG A 278 -5.74 -13.80 -15.55
CA ARG A 278 -4.67 -13.37 -14.68
C ARG A 278 -4.78 -11.89 -14.29
N ILE A 279 -5.06 -11.01 -15.26
CA ILE A 279 -5.19 -9.56 -15.02
C ILE A 279 -6.33 -9.29 -14.05
N LEU A 280 -7.47 -9.95 -14.24
CA LEU A 280 -8.66 -9.77 -13.43
C LEU A 280 -8.56 -10.45 -12.05
N GLN A 281 -7.63 -11.40 -11.88
CA GLN A 281 -7.41 -12.12 -10.62
C GLN A 281 -8.69 -12.75 -10.05
N ARG A 282 -9.56 -13.24 -10.91
CA ARG A 282 -10.85 -13.86 -10.52
C ARG A 282 -11.13 -15.08 -11.35
N SER A 283 -12.00 -15.97 -10.83
CA SER A 283 -12.48 -17.12 -11.56
C SER A 283 -13.28 -16.67 -12.77
N LEU A 284 -12.85 -17.06 -13.93
CA LEU A 284 -13.51 -16.80 -15.20
C LEU A 284 -13.88 -18.12 -15.86
N THR A 285 -14.94 -18.08 -16.65
CA THR A 285 -15.23 -19.10 -17.65
C THR A 285 -14.83 -18.59 -19.01
N ALA A 286 -14.50 -19.49 -19.91
CA ALA A 286 -14.26 -19.17 -21.31
C ALA A 286 -15.11 -20.09 -22.18
N LEU A 287 -15.43 -19.65 -23.39
CA LEU A 287 -16.00 -20.52 -24.42
C LEU A 287 -14.88 -21.31 -25.06
N LYS A 288 -15.08 -22.60 -25.19
CA LYS A 288 -14.21 -23.50 -25.94
C LYS A 288 -15.08 -24.27 -26.91
N PHE A 289 -14.88 -23.98 -28.15
CA PHE A 289 -15.48 -24.76 -29.21
C PHE A 289 -14.66 -26.04 -29.43
N ASP A 290 -15.19 -27.00 -30.16
CA ASP A 290 -14.57 -28.30 -30.45
C ASP A 290 -14.53 -28.54 -31.97
N ASP A 291 -14.17 -29.72 -32.37
CA ASP A 291 -14.03 -30.12 -33.79
C ASP A 291 -15.33 -30.05 -34.62
N ARG A 292 -16.45 -29.68 -34.03
CA ARG A 292 -17.71 -29.37 -34.73
C ARG A 292 -17.67 -27.99 -35.42
N PHE A 293 -16.71 -27.15 -35.05
CA PHE A 293 -16.57 -25.79 -35.52
C PHE A 293 -15.25 -25.59 -36.28
N ASP A 294 -15.25 -24.65 -37.19
CA ASP A 294 -14.04 -24.27 -37.93
C ASP A 294 -13.03 -23.56 -37.01
N GLU A 295 -11.73 -23.62 -37.37
CA GLU A 295 -10.72 -22.79 -36.74
C GLU A 295 -11.08 -21.31 -36.90
N THR A 296 -10.84 -20.51 -35.85
CA THR A 296 -11.22 -19.08 -35.77
C THR A 296 -12.73 -18.79 -35.64
N PHE A 297 -13.55 -19.82 -35.38
CA PHE A 297 -14.98 -19.65 -35.17
C PHE A 297 -15.26 -18.71 -33.97
N ASP A 298 -16.13 -17.75 -34.19
CA ASP A 298 -16.65 -16.85 -33.15
C ASP A 298 -18.18 -16.98 -32.99
N LEU A 299 -18.73 -16.38 -31.94
CA LEU A 299 -20.18 -16.42 -31.65
C LEU A 299 -21.05 -15.73 -32.71
N ALA A 300 -20.50 -14.87 -33.54
CA ALA A 300 -21.22 -14.15 -34.59
C ALA A 300 -21.16 -14.87 -35.92
N ASP A 301 -20.50 -16.01 -36.02
CA ASP A 301 -20.47 -16.84 -37.23
C ASP A 301 -21.70 -17.73 -37.34
N ASP A 302 -21.92 -18.28 -38.52
CA ASP A 302 -23.02 -19.20 -38.81
C ASP A 302 -22.83 -20.52 -38.07
N TRP A 303 -23.78 -20.90 -37.24
CA TRP A 303 -23.69 -22.10 -36.42
C TRP A 303 -23.91 -23.37 -37.25
N PRO A 304 -23.04 -24.37 -37.14
CA PRO A 304 -23.21 -25.63 -37.85
C PRO A 304 -24.44 -26.37 -37.32
N ARG A 305 -25.11 -27.13 -38.19
CA ARG A 305 -26.21 -28.03 -37.79
C ARG A 305 -25.63 -29.41 -37.53
N HIS A 306 -25.13 -29.67 -36.31
CA HIS A 306 -24.53 -30.97 -35.99
C HIS A 306 -25.54 -31.98 -35.48
N LYS A 307 -25.32 -33.29 -35.83
CA LYS A 307 -26.18 -34.41 -35.41
C LYS A 307 -26.34 -34.56 -33.91
N SER A 308 -25.37 -34.17 -33.11
CA SER A 308 -25.44 -34.27 -31.66
C SER A 308 -26.55 -33.39 -31.05
N TRP A 309 -27.05 -32.40 -31.77
CA TRP A 309 -28.13 -31.51 -31.30
C TRP A 309 -29.54 -31.93 -31.75
N TRP A 310 -29.63 -33.13 -32.30
CA TRP A 310 -30.89 -33.70 -32.69
C TRP A 310 -31.33 -34.79 -31.71
N GLN A 311 -32.60 -34.80 -31.33
CA GLN A 311 -33.22 -35.85 -30.58
C GLN A 311 -34.28 -36.51 -31.46
N GLY A 312 -33.91 -37.63 -32.08
CA GLY A 312 -34.71 -38.22 -33.13
C GLY A 312 -34.87 -37.29 -34.33
N LYS A 313 -36.11 -36.88 -34.65
CA LYS A 313 -36.39 -35.91 -35.75
C LYS A 313 -36.47 -34.47 -35.26
N HIS A 314 -36.30 -34.20 -33.96
CA HIS A 314 -36.37 -32.86 -33.42
C HIS A 314 -34.99 -32.24 -33.21
N TYR A 315 -34.75 -31.08 -33.77
CA TYR A 315 -33.56 -30.29 -33.54
C TYR A 315 -33.72 -29.53 -32.25
N ARG A 316 -32.86 -29.82 -31.24
CA ARG A 316 -32.85 -29.11 -29.96
C ARG A 316 -31.89 -27.92 -29.93
N GLY A 317 -30.97 -27.87 -30.83
CA GLY A 317 -29.89 -26.87 -30.85
C GLY A 317 -28.79 -27.13 -29.80
N PRO A 318 -27.72 -26.37 -29.91
CA PRO A 318 -26.65 -26.35 -28.92
C PRO A 318 -27.10 -25.69 -27.63
N ARG A 319 -26.39 -25.94 -26.52
CA ARG A 319 -26.54 -25.26 -25.25
C ARG A 319 -25.23 -24.57 -24.90
N LEU A 320 -25.30 -23.37 -24.34
CA LEU A 320 -24.10 -22.59 -23.99
C LEU A 320 -23.19 -23.30 -22.97
N ASP A 321 -23.80 -24.03 -22.02
CA ASP A 321 -23.07 -24.77 -20.99
C ASP A 321 -22.21 -25.92 -21.54
N GLU A 322 -22.48 -26.42 -22.73
CA GLU A 322 -21.64 -27.43 -23.42
C GLU A 322 -20.23 -26.87 -23.76
N PHE A 323 -20.11 -25.56 -23.90
CA PHE A 323 -18.89 -24.87 -24.35
C PHE A 323 -18.19 -24.09 -23.22
N LEU A 324 -18.78 -24.05 -22.02
CA LEU A 324 -18.19 -23.33 -20.89
C LEU A 324 -17.13 -24.18 -20.20
N PHE A 325 -15.94 -23.63 -20.04
CA PHE A 325 -14.85 -24.24 -19.29
C PHE A 325 -14.10 -23.21 -18.45
N PRO A 326 -13.43 -23.62 -17.37
CA PRO A 326 -12.60 -22.72 -16.60
C PRO A 326 -11.42 -22.20 -17.47
N ALA A 327 -11.20 -20.90 -17.44
CA ALA A 327 -10.01 -20.30 -18.08
C ALA A 327 -8.76 -20.66 -17.26
N THR A 328 -7.92 -21.55 -17.79
CA THR A 328 -6.76 -22.09 -17.10
C THR A 328 -5.49 -21.30 -17.42
N TRP A 329 -4.98 -20.55 -16.45
CA TRP A 329 -3.70 -19.85 -16.59
C TRP A 329 -2.56 -20.45 -15.76
N ALA A 330 -2.90 -21.37 -14.85
CA ALA A 330 -1.94 -21.95 -13.89
C ALA A 330 -1.11 -23.10 -14.50
N THR A 331 -1.68 -23.86 -15.42
CA THR A 331 -1.04 -25.05 -15.99
C THR A 331 -1.06 -25.05 -17.50
N LYS A 332 -0.08 -25.70 -18.11
CA LYS A 332 -0.03 -25.97 -19.56
C LYS A 332 0.18 -27.46 -19.83
N ALA A 333 -0.48 -27.96 -20.84
CA ALA A 333 -0.24 -29.29 -21.35
C ALA A 333 1.00 -29.31 -22.23
N ILE A 334 1.86 -30.30 -22.02
CA ILE A 334 3.02 -30.57 -22.88
C ILE A 334 2.84 -31.94 -23.53
N LYS A 335 3.28 -32.07 -24.75
CA LYS A 335 3.27 -33.39 -25.44
C LYS A 335 4.02 -34.41 -24.58
N ASN A 336 3.33 -35.52 -24.29
CA ASN A 336 3.95 -36.64 -23.62
C ASN A 336 4.67 -37.51 -24.67
N PRO A 337 6.00 -37.63 -24.63
CA PRO A 337 6.73 -38.43 -25.60
C PRO A 337 6.42 -39.93 -25.48
N ARG A 338 5.88 -40.39 -24.36
CA ARG A 338 5.55 -41.81 -24.10
C ARG A 338 4.11 -42.16 -24.41
N ASP A 339 3.19 -41.19 -24.36
CA ASP A 339 1.77 -41.43 -24.61
C ASP A 339 1.14 -40.13 -25.16
N LYS A 340 0.84 -40.15 -26.47
CA LYS A 340 0.28 -38.99 -27.18
C LYS A 340 -1.11 -38.57 -26.67
N ASN A 341 -1.82 -39.50 -26.04
CA ASN A 341 -3.19 -39.28 -25.56
C ASN A 341 -3.23 -38.79 -24.10
N LYS A 342 -2.08 -38.79 -23.40
CA LYS A 342 -1.98 -38.35 -22.00
C LYS A 342 -0.97 -37.21 -21.86
N PRO A 343 -1.40 -35.94 -21.91
CA PRO A 343 -0.49 -34.83 -21.78
C PRO A 343 0.20 -34.83 -20.41
N ILE A 344 1.44 -34.38 -20.39
CA ILE A 344 2.14 -34.04 -19.14
C ILE A 344 1.76 -32.59 -18.78
N TRP A 345 1.24 -32.43 -17.58
CA TRP A 345 0.94 -31.12 -17.08
C TRP A 345 2.14 -30.48 -16.37
N LYS A 346 2.37 -29.20 -16.62
CA LYS A 346 3.37 -28.38 -15.93
C LYS A 346 2.72 -27.10 -15.46
N ILE A 347 3.20 -26.58 -14.33
CA ILE A 347 2.87 -25.23 -13.89
C ILE A 347 3.53 -24.26 -14.88
N THR A 348 2.81 -23.23 -15.29
CA THR A 348 3.40 -22.15 -16.10
C THR A 348 4.38 -21.36 -15.25
N ASP A 349 5.50 -20.91 -15.86
CA ASP A 349 6.51 -20.10 -15.18
C ASP A 349 5.90 -18.83 -14.57
N ARG A 350 4.90 -18.30 -15.26
CA ARG A 350 4.13 -17.15 -14.83
C ARG A 350 3.32 -17.42 -13.55
N PHE A 351 2.61 -18.53 -13.46
CA PHE A 351 1.89 -18.91 -12.25
C PHE A 351 2.86 -19.21 -11.11
N ALA A 352 3.93 -19.95 -11.39
CA ALA A 352 4.98 -20.22 -10.43
C ALA A 352 5.61 -18.94 -9.88
N ALA A 353 5.79 -17.91 -10.71
CA ALA A 353 6.32 -16.61 -10.26
C ALA A 353 5.40 -15.86 -9.30
N GLU A 354 4.10 -16.14 -9.28
CA GLU A 354 3.14 -15.49 -8.40
C GLU A 354 2.98 -16.17 -7.04
N TRP A 355 3.40 -17.43 -6.92
CA TRP A 355 3.19 -18.23 -5.73
C TRP A 355 4.50 -18.74 -5.14
N LEU A 356 4.50 -18.90 -3.83
CA LEU A 356 5.59 -19.45 -3.04
C LEU A 356 5.05 -20.54 -2.12
N TRP A 357 5.77 -21.63 -1.99
CA TRP A 357 5.52 -22.62 -0.95
C TRP A 357 6.42 -22.34 0.26
N VAL A 358 5.83 -22.25 1.43
CA VAL A 358 6.50 -21.96 2.70
C VAL A 358 6.60 -23.25 3.50
N GLU A 359 7.80 -23.77 3.60
CA GLU A 359 8.05 -25.09 4.18
C GLU A 359 7.64 -25.17 5.66
N SER A 360 8.09 -24.25 6.48
CA SER A 360 7.77 -24.20 7.92
C SER A 360 6.28 -24.13 8.23
N GLN A 361 5.49 -23.70 7.28
CA GLN A 361 4.04 -23.54 7.43
C GLN A 361 3.24 -24.60 6.66
N ASP A 362 3.88 -25.43 5.82
CA ASP A 362 3.22 -26.30 4.85
C ASP A 362 2.07 -25.58 4.16
N ALA A 363 2.35 -24.41 3.57
CA ALA A 363 1.34 -23.54 3.01
C ALA A 363 1.85 -22.78 1.78
N PHE A 364 0.91 -22.39 0.93
CA PHE A 364 1.16 -21.56 -0.25
C PHE A 364 0.81 -20.10 0.03
N VAL A 365 1.63 -19.20 -0.51
CA VAL A 365 1.49 -17.76 -0.38
C VAL A 365 1.54 -17.13 -1.76
N ASN A 366 0.58 -16.26 -2.07
CA ASN A 366 0.66 -15.41 -3.24
C ASN A 366 1.51 -14.19 -2.94
N ARG A 367 2.49 -13.87 -3.81
CA ARG A 367 3.41 -12.73 -3.61
C ARG A 367 2.70 -11.38 -3.45
N GLN A 368 1.52 -11.23 -4.06
CA GLN A 368 0.71 -10.01 -3.94
C GLN A 368 -0.13 -9.98 -2.65
N GLN A 369 -0.32 -11.15 -2.01
CA GLN A 369 -1.10 -11.29 -0.77
C GLN A 369 -0.32 -12.17 0.24
N PRO A 370 0.88 -11.77 0.68
CA PRO A 370 1.76 -12.60 1.50
C PRO A 370 1.17 -12.95 2.87
N ASN A 371 0.19 -12.18 3.35
CA ASN A 371 -0.46 -12.42 4.64
C ASN A 371 -1.53 -13.53 4.59
N VAL A 372 -1.83 -14.07 3.41
CA VAL A 372 -2.85 -15.12 3.24
C VAL A 372 -2.18 -16.45 2.97
N LEU A 373 -2.00 -17.22 4.05
CA LEU A 373 -1.51 -18.60 3.99
C LEU A 373 -2.61 -19.56 3.55
N ARG A 374 -2.35 -20.38 2.55
CA ARG A 374 -3.27 -21.39 2.05
C ARG A 374 -2.66 -22.76 2.18
N LYS A 375 -3.24 -23.59 3.01
CA LYS A 375 -2.92 -25.02 3.05
C LYS A 375 -3.22 -25.69 1.70
N ARG A 376 -2.62 -26.83 1.42
CA ARG A 376 -2.73 -27.56 0.15
C ARG A 376 -4.19 -27.64 -0.39
N ALA A 377 -5.14 -28.04 0.44
CA ALA A 377 -6.53 -28.13 0.02
C ALA A 377 -7.13 -26.78 -0.39
N ALA A 378 -6.87 -25.72 0.41
CA ALA A 378 -7.34 -24.37 0.10
C ALA A 378 -6.64 -23.76 -1.12
N PHE A 379 -5.36 -24.09 -1.33
CA PHE A 379 -4.62 -23.71 -2.52
C PHE A 379 -5.22 -24.40 -3.76
N ASN A 380 -5.38 -25.72 -3.74
CA ASN A 380 -5.98 -26.46 -4.85
C ASN A 380 -7.39 -25.95 -5.16
N SER A 381 -8.21 -25.71 -4.14
CA SER A 381 -9.56 -25.14 -4.32
C SER A 381 -9.49 -23.74 -4.98
N ARG A 382 -8.53 -22.89 -4.58
CA ARG A 382 -8.36 -21.55 -5.15
C ARG A 382 -7.93 -21.58 -6.61
N VAL A 383 -7.08 -22.53 -6.99
CA VAL A 383 -6.54 -22.63 -8.36
C VAL A 383 -7.36 -23.51 -9.28
N ARG A 384 -8.35 -24.23 -8.74
CA ARG A 384 -9.19 -25.16 -9.51
C ARG A 384 -9.89 -24.51 -10.71
N SER A 385 -10.29 -23.26 -10.58
CA SER A 385 -10.88 -22.48 -11.68
C SER A 385 -9.85 -22.03 -12.75
N PHE A 386 -8.57 -22.26 -12.51
CA PHE A 386 -7.47 -21.87 -13.38
C PHE A 386 -6.58 -23.06 -13.78
N SER A 387 -6.93 -24.27 -13.36
CA SER A 387 -6.15 -25.48 -13.61
C SER A 387 -7.09 -26.68 -13.83
N ASP A 388 -6.82 -27.44 -14.90
CA ASP A 388 -7.53 -28.70 -15.19
C ASP A 388 -7.08 -29.86 -14.30
N ILE A 389 -6.16 -29.61 -13.36
CA ILE A 389 -5.57 -30.62 -12.49
C ILE A 389 -6.15 -30.50 -11.09
N GLU A 390 -6.61 -31.60 -10.51
CA GLU A 390 -7.16 -31.63 -9.15
C GLU A 390 -6.13 -31.26 -8.09
N ASP A 391 -4.89 -31.73 -8.20
CA ASP A 391 -3.80 -31.44 -7.26
C ASP A 391 -2.68 -30.63 -7.91
N THR A 392 -2.96 -29.35 -8.19
CA THR A 392 -1.97 -28.40 -8.72
C THR A 392 -0.81 -28.19 -7.74
N ALA A 393 -1.05 -28.30 -6.44
CA ALA A 393 0.00 -28.20 -5.42
C ALA A 393 1.10 -29.25 -5.60
N ARG A 394 0.76 -30.48 -6.02
CA ARG A 394 1.72 -31.55 -6.27
C ARG A 394 2.70 -31.22 -7.41
N LEU A 395 2.24 -30.46 -8.41
CA LEU A 395 3.13 -29.99 -9.47
C LEU A 395 4.08 -28.91 -8.97
N PHE A 396 3.60 -28.09 -8.01
CA PHE A 396 4.36 -27.01 -7.40
C PHE A 396 5.50 -27.53 -6.52
N ASP A 397 5.29 -28.61 -5.79
CA ASP A 397 6.29 -29.26 -4.92
C ASP A 397 7.60 -29.61 -5.63
N ARG A 398 7.55 -29.78 -6.96
CA ARG A 398 8.70 -30.13 -7.80
C ARG A 398 9.53 -28.93 -8.24
N SER A 399 9.12 -27.70 -7.88
CA SER A 399 9.79 -26.46 -8.28
C SER A 399 10.62 -25.89 -7.13
N GLU A 400 11.92 -26.16 -7.12
CA GLU A 400 12.85 -25.64 -6.10
C GLU A 400 12.87 -24.10 -6.03
N ALA A 401 12.76 -23.43 -7.19
CA ALA A 401 12.86 -21.99 -7.29
C ALA A 401 11.78 -21.21 -6.48
N GLN A 402 10.69 -21.89 -6.15
CA GLN A 402 9.54 -21.27 -5.48
C GLN A 402 9.37 -21.68 -4.01
N LYS A 403 10.39 -22.34 -3.44
CA LYS A 403 10.39 -22.73 -2.03
C LYS A 403 10.98 -21.63 -1.15
N CYS A 404 10.42 -21.49 0.05
CA CYS A 404 10.92 -20.62 1.10
C CYS A 404 10.87 -21.36 2.43
N ASP A 405 11.87 -21.13 3.27
CA ASP A 405 12.01 -21.82 4.56
C ASP A 405 10.93 -21.37 5.55
N GLY A 406 10.58 -20.07 5.52
CA GLY A 406 9.64 -19.52 6.48
C GLY A 406 9.06 -18.16 6.08
N LEU A 407 8.59 -17.46 7.09
CA LEU A 407 8.00 -16.12 7.00
C LEU A 407 8.84 -15.13 7.80
N ALA A 408 8.98 -13.92 7.27
CA ALA A 408 9.55 -12.78 7.98
C ALA A 408 8.64 -11.56 7.86
N TYR A 409 8.84 -10.59 8.72
CA TYR A 409 8.23 -9.27 8.57
C TYR A 409 9.34 -8.23 8.70
N GLU A 410 9.91 -7.86 7.54
CA GLU A 410 11.06 -6.96 7.44
C GLU A 410 10.66 -5.66 6.75
N PRO A 411 10.22 -4.65 7.52
CA PRO A 411 9.88 -3.35 6.98
C PRO A 411 11.12 -2.64 6.43
N GLY A 412 11.05 -2.18 5.19
CA GLY A 412 12.18 -1.56 4.50
C GLY A 412 12.86 -2.46 3.49
N GLU A 413 12.69 -3.78 3.63
CA GLU A 413 13.09 -4.72 2.61
C GLU A 413 12.01 -4.86 1.52
N PRO A 414 12.38 -5.18 0.28
CA PRO A 414 11.43 -5.37 -0.80
C PRO A 414 10.37 -6.43 -0.47
N SER A 415 9.17 -6.25 -1.02
CA SER A 415 8.14 -7.28 -0.95
C SER A 415 8.59 -8.54 -1.70
N GLY A 416 8.29 -9.71 -1.16
CA GLY A 416 8.60 -10.98 -1.80
C GLY A 416 9.50 -11.86 -0.97
N VAL A 417 10.59 -12.38 -1.54
CA VAL A 417 11.55 -13.22 -0.82
C VAL A 417 12.71 -12.38 -0.33
N VAL A 418 13.04 -12.52 0.94
CA VAL A 418 14.20 -11.91 1.59
C VAL A 418 15.08 -13.02 2.17
N THR A 419 16.36 -12.73 2.31
CA THR A 419 17.30 -13.66 2.97
C THR A 419 17.69 -13.08 4.32
N VAL A 420 17.35 -13.77 5.39
CA VAL A 420 17.68 -13.37 6.78
C VAL A 420 18.37 -14.54 7.45
N GLY A 421 19.55 -14.33 7.98
CA GLY A 421 20.30 -15.39 8.65
C GLY A 421 20.67 -16.59 7.76
N GLY A 422 20.68 -16.43 6.44
CA GLY A 422 20.91 -17.51 5.47
C GLY A 422 19.65 -18.24 5.01
N GLU A 423 18.49 -17.99 5.64
CA GLU A 423 17.21 -18.58 5.27
C GLU A 423 16.47 -17.71 4.24
N ARG A 424 15.80 -18.33 3.28
CA ARG A 424 14.93 -17.69 2.31
C ARG A 424 13.53 -17.55 2.89
N LEU A 425 13.14 -16.35 3.27
CA LEU A 425 11.88 -16.10 3.95
C LEU A 425 10.94 -15.26 3.06
N VAL A 426 9.64 -15.51 3.17
CA VAL A 426 8.63 -14.64 2.54
C VAL A 426 8.45 -13.41 3.42
N ASN A 427 8.77 -12.24 2.87
CA ASN A 427 8.52 -10.99 3.56
C ASN A 427 7.02 -10.66 3.55
N LEU A 428 6.41 -10.65 4.73
CA LEU A 428 5.01 -10.32 4.93
C LEU A 428 4.76 -8.80 4.90
N TYR A 429 5.83 -7.99 5.00
CA TYR A 429 5.71 -6.55 4.84
C TYR A 429 5.40 -6.20 3.38
N ARG A 430 4.43 -5.33 3.20
CA ARG A 430 4.14 -4.65 1.94
C ARG A 430 4.09 -3.15 2.18
N PRO A 431 4.76 -2.33 1.39
CA PRO A 431 4.57 -0.90 1.46
C PRO A 431 3.12 -0.51 1.16
N SER A 432 2.75 0.69 1.52
CA SER A 432 1.46 1.26 1.13
C SER A 432 1.33 1.31 -0.39
N GLU A 433 0.12 1.13 -0.90
CA GLU A 433 -0.18 1.28 -2.32
C GLU A 433 -0.26 2.76 -2.76
N ILE A 434 -0.20 3.68 -1.81
CA ILE A 434 -0.21 5.11 -2.08
C ILE A 434 1.12 5.48 -2.75
N LYS A 435 1.02 6.10 -3.91
CA LYS A 435 2.19 6.64 -4.63
C LYS A 435 2.46 8.08 -4.19
N PRO A 436 3.72 8.49 -4.09
CA PRO A 436 4.04 9.88 -3.84
C PRO A 436 3.59 10.75 -5.03
N ILE A 437 2.96 11.88 -4.73
CA ILE A 437 2.45 12.84 -5.72
C ILE A 437 2.99 14.22 -5.35
N GLU A 438 3.59 14.92 -6.29
CA GLU A 438 4.00 16.30 -6.09
C GLU A 438 2.79 17.22 -5.94
N GLY A 439 2.84 18.10 -4.96
CA GLY A 439 1.73 18.99 -4.69
C GLY A 439 1.92 19.82 -3.41
N ASP A 440 0.89 20.56 -3.05
CA ASP A 440 0.91 21.46 -1.91
C ASP A 440 0.51 20.74 -0.59
N PRO A 441 1.45 20.53 0.37
CA PRO A 441 1.17 19.91 1.64
C PRO A 441 0.52 20.84 2.68
N ARG A 442 0.31 22.13 2.36
CA ARG A 442 -0.23 23.12 3.32
C ARG A 442 -1.55 22.73 3.97
N PRO A 443 -2.51 22.06 3.29
CA PRO A 443 -3.70 21.59 3.98
C PRO A 443 -3.40 20.68 5.17
N PHE A 444 -2.48 19.72 5.02
CA PHE A 444 -2.02 18.85 6.11
C PHE A 444 -1.26 19.61 7.19
N LEU A 445 -0.39 20.54 6.79
CA LEU A 445 0.37 21.36 7.75
C LEU A 445 -0.55 22.27 8.57
N ARG A 446 -1.57 22.85 7.96
CA ARG A 446 -2.60 23.64 8.67
C ARG A 446 -3.39 22.77 9.65
N PHE A 447 -3.75 21.56 9.24
CA PHE A 447 -4.38 20.59 10.12
C PHE A 447 -3.48 20.26 11.33
N LEU A 448 -2.18 20.03 11.13
CA LEU A 448 -1.24 19.78 12.23
C LEU A 448 -1.01 21.01 13.11
N ILE A 449 -1.02 22.21 12.55
CA ILE A 449 -0.93 23.47 13.33
C ILE A 449 -2.17 23.62 14.21
N HIS A 450 -3.34 23.29 13.71
CA HIS A 450 -4.57 23.27 14.49
C HIS A 450 -4.52 22.20 15.57
N LEU A 451 -4.23 20.95 15.22
CA LEU A 451 -4.27 19.83 16.18
C LEU A 451 -3.22 19.98 17.30
N VAL A 452 -2.02 20.46 16.95
CA VAL A 452 -0.89 20.63 17.87
C VAL A 452 -0.38 22.08 17.72
N PRO A 453 -0.99 23.04 18.42
CA PRO A 453 -0.65 24.47 18.27
C PRO A 453 0.76 24.80 18.78
N ASN A 454 1.24 24.11 19.80
CA ASN A 454 2.58 24.32 20.33
C ASN A 454 3.65 23.94 19.30
N ARG A 455 4.52 24.89 18.94
CA ARG A 455 5.56 24.70 17.91
C ARG A 455 6.60 23.62 18.29
N LYS A 456 6.95 23.52 19.58
CA LYS A 456 7.93 22.53 20.06
C LYS A 456 7.33 21.12 19.95
N ASP A 457 6.08 20.98 20.37
CA ASP A 457 5.37 19.70 20.34
C ASP A 457 5.09 19.26 18.91
N ARG A 458 4.66 20.17 18.06
CA ARG A 458 4.47 19.90 16.64
C ARG A 458 5.75 19.44 15.94
N LYS A 459 6.92 19.94 16.37
CA LYS A 459 8.22 19.53 15.81
C LYS A 459 8.52 18.05 16.09
N PHE A 460 8.31 17.58 17.33
CA PHE A 460 8.56 16.17 17.62
C PHE A 460 7.47 15.26 17.04
N VAL A 461 6.21 15.70 17.00
CA VAL A 461 5.12 14.97 16.31
C VAL A 461 5.45 14.79 14.82
N LEU A 462 5.88 15.85 14.13
CA LEU A 462 6.31 15.77 12.73
C LEU A 462 7.52 14.86 12.54
N LYS A 463 8.47 14.89 13.47
CA LYS A 463 9.64 14.00 13.44
C LYS A 463 9.22 12.54 13.56
N TRP A 464 8.31 12.24 14.49
CA TRP A 464 7.74 10.92 14.69
C TRP A 464 6.96 10.43 13.46
N ILE A 465 6.08 11.26 12.89
CA ILE A 465 5.31 10.96 11.68
C ILE A 465 6.23 10.69 10.49
N THR A 466 7.26 11.54 10.29
CA THR A 466 8.23 11.38 9.21
C THR A 466 8.93 10.02 9.33
N THR A 467 9.39 9.67 10.53
CA THR A 467 10.07 8.39 10.78
C THR A 467 9.12 7.19 10.56
N LEU A 468 7.89 7.28 11.06
CA LEU A 468 6.89 6.21 10.89
C LEU A 468 6.69 5.85 9.42
N VAL A 469 6.54 6.87 8.57
CA VAL A 469 6.13 6.72 7.16
C VAL A 469 7.32 6.48 6.24
N ALA A 470 8.37 7.28 6.37
CA ALA A 470 9.50 7.28 5.44
C ALA A 470 10.61 6.29 5.82
N CYS A 471 10.67 5.85 7.10
CA CYS A 471 11.71 4.94 7.59
C CYS A 471 11.08 3.67 8.19
N PRO A 472 10.48 2.78 7.39
CA PRO A 472 9.72 1.64 7.91
C PRO A 472 10.57 0.64 8.70
N TRP A 473 11.88 0.62 8.54
CA TRP A 473 12.85 -0.20 9.31
C TRP A 473 13.15 0.35 10.70
N VAL A 474 12.79 1.60 11.02
CA VAL A 474 13.11 2.22 12.32
C VAL A 474 12.03 1.88 13.34
N LYS A 475 12.38 1.09 14.37
CA LYS A 475 11.57 0.92 15.58
C LYS A 475 11.80 2.13 16.50
N MET A 476 10.79 2.96 16.67
CA MET A 476 10.84 4.06 17.64
C MET A 476 10.55 3.55 19.06
N ARG A 477 11.30 4.05 20.04
CA ARG A 477 11.15 3.60 21.43
C ARG A 477 10.15 4.45 22.24
N TYR A 478 9.33 5.22 21.54
CA TYR A 478 8.20 5.95 22.16
C TYR A 478 7.04 6.05 21.19
N GLY A 479 5.82 6.05 21.76
CA GLY A 479 4.59 6.28 21.04
C GLY A 479 4.08 7.71 21.23
N LEU A 480 3.07 8.10 20.45
CA LEU A 480 2.34 9.36 20.64
C LEU A 480 1.07 9.11 21.44
N PHE A 481 0.83 9.97 22.43
CA PHE A 481 -0.40 10.00 23.20
C PHE A 481 -1.08 11.37 23.01
N LEU A 482 -2.13 11.38 22.17
CA LEU A 482 -2.94 12.54 21.85
C LEU A 482 -4.15 12.56 22.76
N VAL A 483 -4.12 13.37 23.78
CA VAL A 483 -5.19 13.42 24.76
C VAL A 483 -5.69 14.83 24.95
N ARG A 484 -7.01 14.97 24.97
CA ARG A 484 -7.73 16.20 25.31
C ARG A 484 -9.21 15.85 25.45
N GLU A 485 -9.90 16.46 26.41
CA GLU A 485 -11.32 16.18 26.69
C GLU A 485 -12.22 16.53 25.51
N ARG A 486 -11.87 17.60 24.78
CA ARG A 486 -12.64 18.05 23.61
C ARG A 486 -12.62 17.02 22.50
N GLN A 487 -13.82 16.65 22.03
CA GLN A 487 -14.03 15.77 20.87
C GLN A 487 -14.00 16.59 19.56
N GLY A 488 -13.75 15.90 18.44
CA GLY A 488 -13.83 16.50 17.10
C GLY A 488 -12.64 17.39 16.70
N VAL A 489 -11.57 17.44 17.51
CA VAL A 489 -10.37 18.24 17.22
C VAL A 489 -9.44 17.63 16.16
N GLY A 490 -9.64 16.34 15.77
CA GLY A 490 -8.88 15.70 14.70
C GLY A 490 -7.93 14.58 15.14
N LYS A 491 -7.93 14.13 16.42
CA LYS A 491 -7.07 13.03 16.90
C LYS A 491 -7.23 11.76 16.05
N THR A 492 -8.46 11.32 15.83
CA THR A 492 -8.80 10.14 15.00
C THR A 492 -8.43 10.36 13.54
N THR A 493 -8.64 11.56 13.01
CA THR A 493 -8.30 11.90 11.62
C THR A 493 -6.80 11.76 11.37
N LEU A 494 -5.93 12.21 12.29
CA LEU A 494 -4.50 12.00 12.17
C LEU A 494 -4.15 10.51 12.13
N SER A 495 -4.73 9.73 13.06
CA SER A 495 -4.48 8.28 13.13
C SER A 495 -4.94 7.56 11.84
N GLU A 496 -6.06 7.97 11.25
CA GLU A 496 -6.56 7.42 9.99
C GLU A 496 -5.63 7.74 8.81
N ILE A 497 -5.16 8.98 8.70
CA ILE A 497 -4.18 9.40 7.68
C ILE A 497 -2.91 8.54 7.79
N LEU A 498 -2.36 8.40 9.01
CA LEU A 498 -1.14 7.64 9.24
C LEU A 498 -1.32 6.15 8.92
N ALA A 499 -2.45 5.55 9.32
CA ALA A 499 -2.74 4.16 9.01
C ALA A 499 -2.83 3.90 7.51
N ARG A 500 -3.37 4.84 6.73
CA ARG A 500 -3.40 4.73 5.26
C ARG A 500 -2.02 4.93 4.65
N LEU A 501 -1.22 5.88 5.14
CA LEU A 501 0.14 6.13 4.66
C LEU A 501 1.08 4.95 4.88
N VAL A 502 0.99 4.25 6.02
CA VAL A 502 1.77 3.03 6.25
C VAL A 502 1.16 1.79 5.58
N GLY A 503 -0.08 1.89 5.10
CA GLY A 503 -0.89 0.79 4.57
C GLY A 503 -1.73 0.11 5.65
N LEU A 504 -3.05 0.00 5.44
CA LEU A 504 -3.99 -0.56 6.42
C LEU A 504 -3.63 -1.99 6.86
N HIS A 505 -3.01 -2.77 5.99
CA HIS A 505 -2.52 -4.12 6.33
C HIS A 505 -1.34 -4.11 7.32
N ASN A 506 -0.57 -3.02 7.40
CA ASN A 506 0.50 -2.81 8.37
C ASN A 506 0.03 -2.08 9.63
N ALA A 507 -1.26 -1.74 9.71
CA ALA A 507 -1.86 -1.10 10.87
C ALA A 507 -2.76 -2.08 11.64
N SER A 508 -2.97 -1.83 12.92
CA SER A 508 -3.97 -2.51 13.74
C SER A 508 -4.69 -1.53 14.66
N PHE A 509 -5.91 -1.90 15.04
CA PHE A 509 -6.81 -1.06 15.83
C PHE A 509 -7.37 -1.88 17.00
N PRO A 510 -6.51 -2.31 17.95
CA PRO A 510 -6.96 -3.13 19.06
C PRO A 510 -7.84 -2.33 20.03
N THR A 511 -8.87 -2.99 20.55
CA THR A 511 -9.68 -2.47 21.65
C THR A 511 -8.95 -2.64 22.98
N GLU A 512 -9.37 -1.91 24.02
CA GLU A 512 -8.86 -2.07 25.38
C GLU A 512 -8.91 -3.53 25.86
N LYS A 513 -10.03 -4.21 25.60
CA LYS A 513 -10.20 -5.65 25.92
C LYS A 513 -9.17 -6.55 25.24
N GLN A 514 -8.79 -6.25 23.99
CA GLN A 514 -7.78 -7.01 23.27
C GLN A 514 -6.37 -6.75 23.81
N ILE A 515 -6.08 -5.51 24.22
CA ILE A 515 -4.77 -5.14 24.78
C ILE A 515 -4.56 -5.78 26.14
N LEU A 516 -5.59 -5.77 26.99
CA LEU A 516 -5.57 -6.35 28.35
C LEU A 516 -5.82 -7.87 28.35
N GLY A 517 -6.21 -8.43 27.22
CA GLY A 517 -6.47 -9.85 27.06
C GLY A 517 -5.22 -10.68 26.93
N GLU A 518 -5.41 -11.99 26.99
CA GLU A 518 -4.32 -12.98 26.89
C GLU A 518 -3.69 -13.04 25.50
N PHE A 519 -4.49 -12.82 24.44
CA PHE A 519 -4.02 -12.93 23.06
C PHE A 519 -3.50 -11.61 22.51
N SER A 520 -2.27 -11.62 22.00
CA SER A 520 -1.57 -10.43 21.51
C SER A 520 -1.32 -10.44 19.99
N SER A 521 -2.09 -11.21 19.21
CA SER A 521 -2.00 -11.27 17.75
C SER A 521 -2.14 -9.91 17.05
N TRP A 522 -2.77 -8.93 17.69
CA TRP A 522 -2.95 -7.58 17.17
C TRP A 522 -1.66 -6.80 16.94
N ILE A 523 -0.53 -7.18 17.56
CA ILE A 523 0.78 -6.55 17.36
C ILE A 523 1.61 -7.24 16.28
N ARG A 524 1.30 -8.49 15.95
CA ARG A 524 2.07 -9.27 14.99
C ARG A 524 2.04 -8.64 13.59
N ASN A 525 3.22 -8.49 12.99
CA ASN A 525 3.39 -7.97 11.64
C ASN A 525 2.72 -6.60 11.44
N LYS A 526 2.89 -5.72 12.43
CA LYS A 526 2.34 -4.36 12.39
C LYS A 526 3.43 -3.31 12.48
N ARG A 527 3.23 -2.25 11.72
CA ARG A 527 4.07 -1.05 11.74
C ARG A 527 3.45 0.05 12.60
N LEU A 528 2.12 0.10 12.64
CA LEU A 528 1.36 1.08 13.41
C LEU A 528 0.25 0.40 14.22
N VAL A 529 0.19 0.68 15.49
CA VAL A 529 -0.91 0.32 16.38
C VAL A 529 -1.64 1.60 16.77
N VAL A 530 -2.89 1.71 16.37
CA VAL A 530 -3.78 2.82 16.69
C VAL A 530 -4.71 2.38 17.80
N ILE A 531 -4.68 3.07 18.92
CA ILE A 531 -5.56 2.82 20.05
C ILE A 531 -6.46 4.04 20.19
N SER A 532 -7.74 3.85 19.89
CA SER A 532 -8.76 4.89 20.02
C SER A 532 -9.58 4.61 21.27
N GLU A 533 -9.89 5.67 22.03
CA GLU A 533 -10.80 5.64 23.17
C GLU A 533 -10.39 4.63 24.26
N ILE A 534 -9.30 4.92 24.94
CA ILE A 534 -9.03 4.30 26.24
C ILE A 534 -9.87 5.06 27.27
N PHE A 535 -10.76 4.33 27.96
CA PHE A 535 -11.53 4.91 29.05
C PHE A 535 -10.72 4.88 30.36
N ALA A 536 -10.66 6.03 31.02
CA ALA A 536 -10.12 6.10 32.37
C ALA A 536 -10.97 5.24 33.31
N GLY A 537 -10.31 4.57 34.14
CA GLY A 537 -10.94 3.79 35.17
C GLY A 537 -9.88 2.97 35.90
N ARG A 538 -10.31 1.93 36.61
CA ARG A 538 -9.43 1.02 37.35
C ARG A 538 -8.34 0.34 36.49
N ASN A 539 -8.37 0.51 35.19
CA ASN A 539 -7.50 -0.18 34.23
C ASN A 539 -6.33 0.69 33.68
N SER A 540 -6.27 1.99 33.93
CA SER A 540 -5.25 2.88 33.35
C SER A 540 -3.79 2.43 33.66
N ARG A 541 -3.52 1.97 34.89
CA ARG A 541 -2.23 1.37 35.25
C ARG A 541 -1.97 0.03 34.54
N LYS A 542 -2.98 -0.83 34.46
CA LYS A 542 -2.87 -2.12 33.75
C LYS A 542 -2.61 -1.89 32.28
N MET A 543 -3.28 -0.93 31.67
CA MET A 543 -3.07 -0.56 30.27
C MET A 543 -1.64 -0.04 30.04
N TYR A 544 -1.17 0.85 30.89
CA TYR A 544 0.21 1.34 30.81
C TYR A 544 1.22 0.20 30.90
N HIS A 545 1.07 -0.72 31.86
CA HIS A 545 1.97 -1.87 32.00
C HIS A 545 1.89 -2.84 30.80
N ALA A 546 0.69 -3.09 30.29
CA ALA A 546 0.50 -3.96 29.13
C ALA A 546 1.16 -3.42 27.83
N LEU A 547 1.28 -2.08 27.72
CA LEU A 547 1.90 -1.43 26.56
C LEU A 547 3.40 -1.14 26.77
N GLN A 548 3.89 -1.15 28.01
CA GLN A 548 5.22 -0.68 28.39
C GLN A 548 6.35 -1.34 27.59
N GLU A 549 6.39 -2.66 27.55
CA GLU A 549 7.39 -3.45 26.84
C GLU A 549 7.17 -3.36 25.32
N LYS A 550 5.91 -3.43 24.88
CA LYS A 550 5.52 -3.40 23.47
C LYS A 550 5.92 -2.09 22.77
N VAL A 551 5.97 -0.98 23.50
CA VAL A 551 6.41 0.31 22.96
C VAL A 551 7.93 0.37 22.80
N THR A 552 8.70 -0.17 23.74
CA THR A 552 10.16 0.02 23.79
C THR A 552 11.00 -1.12 23.22
N ASP A 553 10.52 -2.35 23.34
CA ASP A 553 11.36 -3.52 23.13
C ASP A 553 11.39 -3.91 21.65
N GLU A 554 12.54 -4.36 21.20
CA GLU A 554 12.80 -4.80 19.83
C GLU A 554 12.22 -6.20 19.56
N HIS A 555 11.94 -6.96 20.63
CA HIS A 555 11.30 -8.27 20.56
C HIS A 555 10.11 -8.29 21.51
N VAL A 556 9.05 -8.99 21.12
CA VAL A 556 7.87 -9.18 21.96
C VAL A 556 7.36 -10.62 21.85
N ASP A 557 6.86 -11.13 22.96
CA ASP A 557 6.17 -12.40 22.96
C ASP A 557 4.73 -12.23 22.49
N VAL A 558 4.36 -13.05 21.51
CA VAL A 558 3.03 -13.06 20.95
C VAL A 558 2.35 -14.37 21.32
N ASN A 559 1.17 -14.25 21.94
CA ASN A 559 0.27 -15.36 22.20
C ASN A 559 -0.88 -15.32 21.20
N GLU A 560 -0.99 -16.36 20.39
CA GLU A 560 -2.03 -16.50 19.37
C GLU A 560 -2.89 -17.73 19.63
N LYS A 561 -4.16 -17.63 19.30
CA LYS A 561 -5.08 -18.74 19.47
C LYS A 561 -4.61 -19.96 18.66
N TYR A 562 -4.52 -21.11 19.29
CA TYR A 562 -4.06 -22.38 18.72
C TYR A 562 -2.57 -22.46 18.35
N LEU A 563 -1.74 -21.49 18.76
CA LEU A 563 -0.30 -21.51 18.59
C LEU A 563 0.38 -21.45 19.96
N LYS A 564 1.58 -22.01 20.07
CA LYS A 564 2.41 -21.79 21.26
C LYS A 564 2.90 -20.34 21.27
N PRO A 565 2.97 -19.69 22.46
CA PRO A 565 3.62 -18.40 22.57
C PRO A 565 5.00 -18.42 21.95
N HIS A 566 5.33 -17.37 21.18
CA HIS A 566 6.62 -17.25 20.52
C HIS A 566 7.04 -15.80 20.43
N THR A 567 8.35 -15.58 20.40
CA THR A 567 8.95 -14.25 20.30
C THR A 567 9.07 -13.83 18.83
N ILE A 568 8.72 -12.58 18.54
CA ILE A 568 8.86 -11.99 17.20
C ILE A 568 9.62 -10.66 17.27
N SER A 569 10.20 -10.23 16.14
CA SER A 569 10.71 -8.86 15.98
C SER A 569 9.58 -7.87 16.05
N ASN A 570 9.75 -6.82 16.84
CA ASN A 570 8.74 -5.80 17.08
C ASN A 570 8.98 -4.55 16.24
N HIS A 571 8.22 -4.38 15.20
CA HIS A 571 8.26 -3.20 14.35
C HIS A 571 7.12 -2.19 14.63
N ALA A 572 6.25 -2.50 15.59
CA ALA A 572 5.07 -1.71 15.88
C ALA A 572 5.41 -0.37 16.56
N ASN A 573 4.85 0.71 16.08
CA ASN A 573 4.85 2.01 16.72
C ASN A 573 3.43 2.37 17.13
N PHE A 574 3.26 3.16 18.17
CA PHE A 574 1.99 3.34 18.84
C PHE A 574 1.51 4.78 18.76
N ILE A 575 0.24 4.95 18.43
CA ILE A 575 -0.48 6.22 18.59
C ILE A 575 -1.76 5.96 19.37
N ILE A 576 -1.97 6.72 20.43
CA ILE A 576 -3.15 6.65 21.27
C ILE A 576 -3.91 7.97 21.14
N GLY A 577 -5.20 7.88 20.89
CA GLY A 577 -6.14 8.99 21.00
C GLY A 577 -7.09 8.78 22.18
N SER A 578 -7.21 9.75 23.09
CA SER A 578 -8.17 9.69 24.19
C SER A 578 -8.84 11.03 24.44
N ASN A 579 -10.05 10.97 24.97
CA ASN A 579 -10.74 12.14 25.51
C ASN A 579 -10.62 12.22 27.04
N ASP A 580 -9.94 11.28 27.65
CA ASP A 580 -9.76 11.20 29.09
C ASP A 580 -8.28 11.38 29.46
N MET A 581 -7.98 12.42 30.21
CA MET A 581 -6.63 12.77 30.67
C MET A 581 -6.01 11.66 31.55
N ARG A 582 -6.83 10.82 32.18
CA ARG A 582 -6.41 9.70 33.03
C ARG A 582 -6.35 8.34 32.32
N ALA A 583 -6.50 8.32 30.98
CA ALA A 583 -6.49 7.10 30.20
C ALA A 583 -5.21 6.26 30.38
N LEU A 584 -4.06 6.92 30.55
CA LEU A 584 -2.79 6.27 30.89
C LEU A 584 -2.22 6.89 32.17
N HIS A 585 -1.80 6.05 33.10
CA HIS A 585 -1.08 6.48 34.28
C HIS A 585 0.40 6.71 33.93
N LEU A 586 0.79 7.96 33.73
CA LEU A 586 2.16 8.35 33.42
C LEU A 586 2.93 8.77 34.65
N ASP A 587 4.21 8.42 34.69
CA ASP A 587 5.18 8.91 35.69
C ASP A 587 6.00 10.09 35.13
N ASP A 588 6.57 10.94 35.99
CA ASP A 588 7.44 12.07 35.57
C ASP A 588 8.58 11.69 34.65
N ASN A 589 9.19 10.56 34.93
CA ASN A 589 10.34 10.05 34.19
C ASN A 589 9.93 9.08 33.07
N ASP A 590 8.65 9.04 32.72
CA ASP A 590 8.20 8.22 31.60
C ASP A 590 8.91 8.66 30.33
N ARG A 591 9.53 7.69 29.65
CA ARG A 591 10.30 7.88 28.41
C ARG A 591 9.63 7.27 27.18
N ARG A 592 8.44 6.71 27.36
CA ARG A 592 7.75 5.91 26.36
C ARG A 592 6.64 6.65 25.61
N TRP A 593 6.16 7.75 26.20
CA TRP A 593 5.05 8.49 25.62
C TRP A 593 5.41 9.95 25.37
N GLY A 594 5.37 10.35 24.09
CA GLY A 594 5.37 11.74 23.67
C GLY A 594 3.95 12.28 23.71
N VAL A 595 3.71 13.24 24.55
CA VAL A 595 2.39 13.85 24.78
C VAL A 595 2.42 15.29 24.29
N PRO A 596 1.97 15.57 23.06
CA PRO A 596 1.86 16.94 22.60
C PRO A 596 0.65 17.65 23.22
N GLU A 597 0.74 18.94 23.34
CA GLU A 597 -0.41 19.79 23.62
C GLU A 597 -1.40 19.71 22.44
N VAL A 598 -2.58 19.15 22.68
CA VAL A 598 -3.67 19.05 21.70
C VAL A 598 -4.63 20.21 21.93
N THR A 599 -5.12 20.81 20.85
CA THR A 599 -6.05 21.95 20.89
C THR A 599 -7.39 21.60 21.56
N ASP A 600 -8.01 22.60 22.17
CA ASP A 600 -9.42 22.56 22.60
C ASP A 600 -10.37 23.15 21.54
N ASP A 601 -9.83 23.78 20.51
CA ASP A 601 -10.63 24.40 19.45
C ASP A 601 -11.13 23.36 18.45
N THR A 602 -12.29 23.59 17.90
CA THR A 602 -12.84 22.79 16.80
C THR A 602 -12.93 23.65 15.53
N MET A 603 -12.52 23.07 14.42
CA MET A 603 -12.72 23.70 13.12
C MET A 603 -14.18 23.59 12.66
N GLY A 604 -14.64 24.59 11.89
CA GLY A 604 -15.99 24.58 11.34
C GLY A 604 -16.18 23.46 10.31
N LYS A 605 -17.44 23.09 10.05
CA LYS A 605 -17.83 22.05 9.11
C LYS A 605 -17.19 22.22 7.72
N ALA A 606 -17.18 23.43 7.18
CA ALA A 606 -16.62 23.72 5.84
C ALA A 606 -15.11 23.38 5.76
N TYR A 607 -14.36 23.58 6.84
CA TYR A 607 -12.95 23.17 6.88
C TYR A 607 -12.80 21.65 6.84
N TRP A 608 -13.60 20.92 7.61
CA TRP A 608 -13.55 19.46 7.62
C TRP A 608 -13.99 18.88 6.29
N ASP A 609 -15.06 19.40 5.69
CA ASP A 609 -15.55 18.96 4.37
C ASP A 609 -14.44 19.14 3.31
N TYR A 610 -13.76 20.31 3.29
CA TYR A 610 -12.62 20.54 2.41
C TYR A 610 -11.45 19.62 2.69
N PHE A 611 -11.06 19.46 3.98
CA PHE A 611 -9.91 18.68 4.35
C PHE A 611 -10.12 17.18 4.04
N TYR A 612 -11.32 16.65 4.34
CA TYR A 612 -11.69 15.27 3.96
C TYR A 612 -11.75 15.08 2.45
N ALA A 613 -12.30 16.01 1.70
CA ALA A 613 -12.30 15.96 0.24
C ALA A 613 -10.87 15.89 -0.31
N TRP A 614 -9.96 16.70 0.24
CA TRP A 614 -8.58 16.76 -0.21
C TRP A 614 -7.77 15.48 0.08
N TRP A 615 -7.82 14.95 1.32
CA TRP A 615 -6.95 13.82 1.66
C TRP A 615 -7.58 12.45 1.40
N LYS A 616 -8.91 12.31 1.53
CA LYS A 616 -9.60 11.02 1.47
C LYS A 616 -10.07 10.67 0.05
N TYR A 617 -10.46 11.66 -0.71
CA TYR A 617 -11.02 11.51 -2.06
C TYR A 617 -10.15 12.12 -3.15
N GLY A 618 -9.22 13.00 -2.80
CA GLY A 618 -8.23 13.60 -3.70
C GLY A 618 -6.83 13.02 -3.49
N ASP A 619 -5.83 13.76 -3.97
CA ASP A 619 -4.43 13.34 -3.99
C ASP A 619 -3.68 13.61 -2.68
N GLY A 620 -4.36 14.08 -1.66
CA GLY A 620 -3.74 14.55 -0.41
C GLY A 620 -2.84 13.53 0.27
N LEU A 621 -3.19 12.24 0.27
CA LEU A 621 -2.31 11.20 0.84
C LEU A 621 -1.01 11.04 0.05
N GLY A 622 -1.06 11.09 -1.28
CA GLY A 622 0.12 11.06 -2.13
C GLY A 622 1.02 12.28 -1.92
N ILE A 623 0.42 13.46 -1.77
CA ILE A 623 1.13 14.72 -1.51
C ILE A 623 1.79 14.70 -0.12
N ILE A 624 1.09 14.22 0.92
CA ILE A 624 1.66 14.04 2.25
C ILE A 624 2.85 13.08 2.18
N LEU A 625 2.70 11.96 1.49
CA LEU A 625 3.75 10.95 1.34
C LEU A 625 4.99 11.56 0.68
N ALA A 626 4.85 12.22 -0.48
CA ALA A 626 5.96 12.88 -1.17
C ALA A 626 6.68 13.89 -0.28
N TRP A 627 5.91 14.71 0.44
CA TRP A 627 6.47 15.69 1.37
C TRP A 627 7.22 15.04 2.54
N LEU A 628 6.69 13.94 3.13
CA LEU A 628 7.35 13.23 4.23
C LEU A 628 8.63 12.53 3.77
N LEU A 629 8.65 11.95 2.57
CA LEU A 629 9.85 11.34 1.99
C LEU A 629 10.96 12.37 1.80
N ARG A 630 10.69 13.53 1.17
CA ARG A 630 11.65 14.63 1.06
C ARG A 630 12.11 15.15 2.43
N ARG A 631 11.21 15.24 3.38
CA ARG A 631 11.56 15.67 4.73
C ARG A 631 12.52 14.70 5.42
N ALA A 632 12.42 13.40 5.15
CA ALA A 632 13.26 12.34 5.70
C ALA A 632 14.70 12.38 5.16
N GLU A 633 14.98 13.04 4.04
CA GLU A 633 16.32 13.23 3.50
C GLU A 633 17.24 13.97 4.50
N ASN A 634 16.64 14.79 5.37
CA ASN A 634 17.40 15.41 6.46
C ASN A 634 17.31 14.54 7.73
N PRO A 635 18.43 13.95 8.20
CA PRO A 635 18.45 13.07 9.38
C PRO A 635 17.93 13.72 10.67
N LYS A 636 17.98 15.05 10.77
CA LYS A 636 17.42 15.79 11.92
C LYS A 636 15.90 15.64 12.03
N ASN A 637 15.24 15.27 10.97
CA ASN A 637 13.80 15.05 10.91
C ASN A 637 13.39 13.59 11.20
N ILE A 638 14.35 12.71 11.46
CA ILE A 638 14.14 11.29 11.76
C ILE A 638 14.43 11.05 13.24
N VAL A 639 13.61 10.24 13.91
CA VAL A 639 13.83 9.84 15.30
C VAL A 639 15.08 8.97 15.36
N ALA A 640 16.05 9.38 16.17
CA ALA A 640 17.29 8.64 16.32
C ALA A 640 17.07 7.31 17.06
N THR A 641 17.93 6.32 16.79
CA THR A 641 17.90 5.04 17.50
C THR A 641 18.07 5.28 19.00
N GLY A 642 17.14 4.76 19.81
CA GLY A 642 17.17 4.92 21.27
C GLY A 642 16.68 6.27 21.78
N GLU A 643 16.22 7.17 20.92
CA GLU A 643 15.63 8.45 21.31
C GLU A 643 14.43 8.24 22.23
N ARG A 644 14.39 9.02 23.31
CA ARG A 644 13.32 8.98 24.32
C ARG A 644 12.21 9.95 23.95
N ALA A 645 11.02 9.70 24.48
CA ALA A 645 9.92 10.66 24.37
C ALA A 645 10.33 12.03 24.94
N PRO A 646 10.08 13.11 24.21
CA PRO A 646 10.35 14.45 24.71
C PRO A 646 9.43 14.80 25.90
N SER A 647 9.90 15.68 26.77
CA SER A 647 9.08 16.28 27.80
C SER A 647 8.26 17.42 27.21
N SER A 648 7.01 17.55 27.63
CA SER A 648 6.08 18.63 27.27
C SER A 648 5.28 19.08 28.50
N ASP A 649 4.67 20.24 28.42
CA ASP A 649 3.83 20.72 29.52
C ASP A 649 2.52 19.92 29.60
N ALA A 650 1.95 19.53 28.47
CA ALA A 650 0.82 18.61 28.40
C ALA A 650 1.11 17.26 29.10
N LYS A 651 2.34 16.76 29.01
CA LYS A 651 2.72 15.55 29.74
C LYS A 651 2.74 15.76 31.25
N LYS A 652 3.21 16.91 31.73
CA LYS A 652 3.18 17.25 33.16
C LYS A 652 1.75 17.32 33.67
N GLU A 653 0.85 17.96 32.90
CA GLU A 653 -0.57 18.06 33.22
C GLU A 653 -1.20 16.66 33.40
N ILE A 654 -0.94 15.72 32.49
CA ILE A 654 -1.42 14.35 32.61
C ILE A 654 -0.87 13.63 33.84
N VAL A 655 0.40 13.84 34.11
CA VAL A 655 1.04 13.24 35.30
C VAL A 655 0.37 13.76 36.57
N GLU A 656 0.02 15.04 36.63
CA GLU A 656 -0.72 15.66 37.74
C GLU A 656 -2.15 15.12 37.84
N GLU A 657 -2.86 15.01 36.72
CA GLU A 657 -4.21 14.43 36.66
C GLU A 657 -4.24 12.92 36.99
N SER A 658 -3.14 12.21 36.76
CA SER A 658 -2.99 10.78 37.07
C SER A 658 -2.66 10.51 38.55
N MET A 659 -2.43 11.55 39.37
CA MET A 659 -2.18 11.38 40.77
C MET A 659 -3.38 10.75 41.47
N SER A 660 -3.13 9.82 42.39
CA SER A 660 -4.14 9.37 43.32
C SER A 660 -4.49 10.50 44.29
N ASP A 661 -5.66 10.43 44.94
CA ASP A 661 -6.09 11.43 45.89
C ASP A 661 -5.03 11.67 47.01
N ALA A 662 -4.36 10.61 47.44
CA ALA A 662 -3.29 10.73 48.42
C ALA A 662 -2.03 11.44 47.87
N GLU A 663 -1.69 11.22 46.60
CA GLU A 663 -0.60 11.93 45.95
C GLU A 663 -0.96 13.41 45.71
N ARG A 664 -2.21 13.71 45.38
CA ARG A 664 -2.72 15.09 45.25
C ARG A 664 -2.65 15.85 46.57
N ILE A 665 -3.12 15.25 47.65
CA ILE A 665 -3.00 15.86 49.00
C ILE A 665 -1.52 16.13 49.31
N ALA A 666 -0.63 15.21 49.02
CA ALA A 666 0.81 15.41 49.22
C ALA A 666 1.39 16.51 48.33
N PHE A 667 0.95 16.59 47.07
CA PHE A 667 1.36 17.62 46.14
C PHE A 667 0.92 19.02 46.60
N ASP A 668 -0.35 19.17 46.95
CA ASP A 668 -0.90 20.44 47.45
C ASP A 668 -0.20 20.91 48.73
N LEU A 669 0.02 20.01 49.71
CA LEU A 669 0.80 20.29 50.90
C LEU A 669 2.24 20.69 50.56
N GLY A 670 2.87 19.98 49.63
CA GLY A 670 4.23 20.29 49.17
C GLY A 670 4.33 21.66 48.53
N GLY A 671 3.35 22.03 47.68
CA GLY A 671 3.24 23.35 47.03
C GLY A 671 3.12 24.45 48.07
N HIS A 672 2.19 24.28 49.03
CA HIS A 672 2.03 25.23 50.14
C HIS A 672 3.35 25.42 50.90
N VAL A 673 4.03 24.36 51.30
CA VAL A 673 5.31 24.42 52.02
C VAL A 673 6.42 25.04 51.13
N ALA A 674 6.45 24.78 49.82
CA ALA A 674 7.43 25.39 48.92
C ALA A 674 7.28 26.93 48.80
N GLU A 675 6.06 27.45 48.94
CA GLU A 675 5.76 28.89 48.94
C GLU A 675 6.21 29.60 50.23
N LEU A 676 6.36 28.87 51.31
CA LEU A 676 6.80 29.42 52.62
C LEU A 676 8.31 29.72 52.63
N LYS A 677 8.77 30.64 51.75
CA LYS A 677 10.20 30.95 51.51
C LYS A 677 10.95 31.47 52.75
N LEU A 678 10.27 32.05 53.71
CA LEU A 678 10.87 32.62 54.92
C LEU A 678 11.11 31.62 56.07
N LYS A 679 10.53 30.42 55.96
CA LYS A 679 10.68 29.36 56.98
C LYS A 679 11.32 28.13 56.34
N LYS A 680 12.35 27.59 56.97
CA LYS A 680 12.95 26.31 56.60
C LYS A 680 12.09 25.18 57.18
N ILE A 681 11.56 24.34 56.30
CA ILE A 681 10.66 23.23 56.67
C ILE A 681 11.20 21.93 56.08
N VAL A 682 11.22 20.89 56.91
CA VAL A 682 11.51 19.50 56.54
C VAL A 682 10.27 18.66 56.84
N LEU A 683 9.80 17.93 55.82
CA LEU A 683 8.69 16.98 55.95
C LEU A 683 9.20 15.54 55.90
N ALA A 684 8.59 14.67 56.70
CA ALA A 684 8.79 13.23 56.60
C ALA A 684 7.72 12.61 55.68
N VAL A 685 8.16 11.84 54.70
CA VAL A 685 7.25 11.23 53.71
C VAL A 685 6.20 10.31 54.34
N ASP A 686 6.57 9.53 55.35
CA ASP A 686 5.63 8.64 56.05
C ASP A 686 4.61 9.41 56.93
N ASP A 687 4.95 10.63 57.36
CA ASP A 687 4.04 11.51 58.08
C ASP A 687 3.03 12.11 57.11
N VAL A 688 3.49 12.66 56.00
CA VAL A 688 2.60 13.14 54.91
C VAL A 688 1.67 12.05 54.43
N ARG A 689 2.16 10.81 54.31
CA ARG A 689 1.34 9.66 53.95
C ARG A 689 0.25 9.40 55.01
N GLY A 690 0.59 9.54 56.30
CA GLY A 690 -0.36 9.44 57.41
C GLY A 690 -1.41 10.54 57.38
N PHE A 691 -1.00 11.77 57.07
CA PHE A 691 -1.87 12.91 56.89
C PHE A 691 -2.85 12.72 55.73
N ALA A 692 -2.36 12.27 54.59
CA ALA A 692 -3.21 11.94 53.45
C ALA A 692 -4.22 10.82 53.76
N ALA A 693 -3.84 9.80 54.51
CA ALA A 693 -4.74 8.74 54.96
C ALA A 693 -5.86 9.30 55.88
N ALA A 694 -5.51 10.21 56.78
CA ALA A 694 -6.48 10.87 57.64
C ALA A 694 -7.46 11.76 56.86
N CYS A 695 -6.96 12.55 55.90
CA CYS A 695 -7.78 13.37 55.04
C CYS A 695 -8.78 12.52 54.22
N LEU A 696 -8.36 11.36 53.75
CA LEU A 696 -9.18 10.44 52.98
C LEU A 696 -10.05 9.51 53.84
N GLN A 697 -9.94 9.59 55.16
CA GLN A 697 -10.64 8.71 56.09
C GLN A 697 -10.40 7.21 55.84
N ILE A 698 -9.18 6.86 55.44
CA ILE A 698 -8.77 5.46 55.17
C ILE A 698 -7.67 5.03 56.16
N HIS A 699 -7.53 3.73 56.36
CA HIS A 699 -6.46 3.19 57.22
C HIS A 699 -5.09 3.37 56.55
N ARG A 700 -4.03 3.63 57.37
CA ARG A 700 -2.64 3.79 56.87
C ARG A 700 -2.10 2.59 56.07
N GLU A 701 -2.67 1.41 56.26
CA GLU A 701 -2.31 0.17 55.57
C GLU A 701 -3.24 -0.16 54.41
N ASP A 702 -4.21 0.71 54.10
CA ASP A 702 -5.12 0.48 52.96
C ASP A 702 -4.31 0.39 51.65
N PRO A 703 -4.53 -0.66 50.86
CA PRO A 703 -3.87 -0.81 49.57
C PRO A 703 -4.14 0.33 48.57
N LYS A 704 -5.18 1.11 48.81
CA LYS A 704 -5.51 2.30 47.98
C LYS A 704 -4.63 3.50 48.32
N LEU A 705 -3.99 3.52 49.51
CA LEU A 705 -3.11 4.63 49.87
C LEU A 705 -1.81 4.56 49.08
N ALA A 706 -1.42 5.67 48.49
CA ALA A 706 -0.19 5.79 47.72
C ALA A 706 1.05 5.31 48.48
N SER A 707 1.99 4.68 47.78
CA SER A 707 3.23 4.21 48.38
C SER A 707 4.09 5.36 48.89
N PRO A 708 4.98 5.14 49.87
CA PRO A 708 5.91 6.19 50.34
C PRO A 708 6.73 6.78 49.18
N LEU A 709 7.04 6.02 48.15
CA LEU A 709 7.76 6.49 46.98
C LEU A 709 6.92 7.44 46.15
N ALA A 710 5.62 7.14 45.96
CA ALA A 710 4.68 7.99 45.22
C ALA A 710 4.45 9.32 45.94
N ILE A 711 4.18 9.30 47.27
CA ILE A 711 4.06 10.52 48.10
C ILE A 711 5.32 11.38 48.01
N ARG A 712 6.50 10.78 48.13
CA ARG A 712 7.77 11.50 47.98
C ARG A 712 7.90 12.17 46.61
N ARG A 713 7.53 11.49 45.54
CA ARG A 713 7.55 12.07 44.18
C ARG A 713 6.59 13.24 44.06
N ALA A 714 5.38 13.13 44.63
CA ALA A 714 4.41 14.22 44.67
C ALA A 714 4.97 15.46 45.35
N LEU A 715 5.60 15.30 46.50
CA LEU A 715 6.23 16.39 47.25
C LEU A 715 7.39 17.06 46.49
N VAL A 716 8.21 16.28 45.81
CA VAL A 716 9.30 16.81 44.97
C VAL A 716 8.75 17.58 43.75
N ARG A 717 7.69 17.10 43.13
CA ARG A 717 6.99 17.82 42.05
C ARG A 717 6.45 19.15 42.51
N ALA A 718 5.92 19.20 43.72
CA ALA A 718 5.39 20.42 44.36
C ALA A 718 6.49 21.47 44.68
N GLY A 719 7.76 21.17 44.36
CA GLY A 719 8.86 22.10 44.53
C GLY A 719 9.78 21.84 45.72
N LEU A 720 9.50 20.80 46.53
CA LEU A 720 10.37 20.42 47.63
C LEU A 720 11.63 19.68 47.13
N ARG A 721 12.70 19.73 47.88
CA ARG A 721 14.00 19.18 47.54
C ARG A 721 14.34 17.97 48.38
N GLU A 722 14.93 16.98 47.78
CA GLU A 722 15.54 15.86 48.48
C GLU A 722 16.96 16.23 48.97
N PRO A 723 17.44 15.60 50.06
CA PRO A 723 18.84 15.73 50.44
C PRO A 723 19.78 15.36 49.31
N LYS A 724 20.78 16.19 49.05
CA LYS A 724 21.82 15.87 48.04
C LYS A 724 22.63 14.65 48.47
N LEU A 725 22.91 13.75 47.53
CA LEU A 725 23.72 12.57 47.76
C LEU A 725 25.19 12.88 47.48
N ALA A 726 26.11 12.48 48.35
CA ALA A 726 27.53 12.43 48.07
C ALA A 726 27.88 11.30 47.10
N ARG A 727 29.04 11.34 46.46
CA ARG A 727 29.47 10.31 45.53
C ARG A 727 29.52 8.94 46.22
N GLY A 728 28.74 8.00 45.72
CA GLY A 728 28.63 6.64 46.31
C GLY A 728 27.60 6.49 47.42
N GLU A 729 26.91 7.52 47.81
CA GLU A 729 25.82 7.42 48.78
C GLU A 729 24.50 6.93 48.14
N THR A 730 23.77 6.12 48.92
CA THR A 730 22.39 5.75 48.60
C THR A 730 21.42 6.69 49.35
N ARG A 731 20.18 6.83 48.84
CA ARG A 731 19.13 7.60 49.49
C ARG A 731 18.92 7.13 50.94
N ARG A 732 19.04 8.04 51.87
CA ARG A 732 18.92 7.75 53.31
C ARG A 732 17.51 7.90 53.79
N ARG A 733 17.12 7.05 54.76
CA ARG A 733 15.96 7.21 55.61
C ARG A 733 16.43 7.68 56.97
N PHE A 734 15.77 8.67 57.52
CA PHE A 734 16.09 9.27 58.81
C PHE A 734 15.17 8.72 59.92
N PRO A 735 15.68 8.41 61.09
CA PRO A 735 14.86 8.00 62.24
C PRO A 735 14.15 9.25 62.79
N ILE A 736 12.81 9.27 62.78
CA ILE A 736 12.01 10.42 63.18
C ILE A 736 11.28 10.12 64.52
N ALA A 737 11.62 10.85 65.59
CA ALA A 737 11.04 10.63 66.90
C ALA A 737 9.52 10.75 66.90
N ALA A 738 8.96 11.74 66.18
CA ALA A 738 7.52 11.93 66.01
C ALA A 738 6.78 10.74 65.34
N LEU A 739 7.50 9.86 64.65
CA LEU A 739 6.97 8.63 64.07
C LEU A 739 7.31 7.39 64.90
N GLY A 740 7.60 7.56 66.23
CA GLY A 740 8.01 6.45 67.07
C GLY A 740 9.37 5.85 66.73
N GLY A 741 10.30 6.65 66.17
CA GLY A 741 11.62 6.25 65.74
C GLY A 741 11.68 5.51 64.42
N ARG A 742 10.56 5.41 63.68
CA ARG A 742 10.52 4.81 62.35
C ARG A 742 11.36 5.61 61.34
N LYS A 743 12.05 4.90 60.45
CA LYS A 743 12.88 5.52 59.43
C LYS A 743 12.01 5.96 58.23
N SER A 744 12.04 7.24 57.89
CA SER A 744 11.34 7.82 56.75
C SER A 744 12.28 8.57 55.82
N TYR A 745 11.90 8.70 54.55
CA TYR A 745 12.51 9.69 53.66
C TYR A 745 12.06 11.10 54.09
N VAL A 746 12.92 12.09 53.81
CA VAL A 746 12.60 13.50 54.10
C VAL A 746 12.73 14.35 52.83
N VAL A 747 11.94 15.40 52.74
CA VAL A 747 12.02 16.46 51.73
C VAL A 747 11.95 17.81 52.42
N ALA A 748 12.49 18.84 51.78
CA ALA A 748 12.54 20.19 52.38
C ALA A 748 12.31 21.28 51.33
N ASN A 749 11.85 22.45 51.76
CA ASN A 749 11.76 23.64 50.93
C ASN A 749 13.09 24.38 50.74
N PHE A 750 14.18 23.86 51.32
CA PHE A 750 15.54 24.37 51.18
C PHE A 750 16.53 23.26 50.79
N GLU A 751 17.73 23.62 50.43
CA GLU A 751 18.76 22.65 50.01
C GLU A 751 19.41 21.97 51.22
N ILE A 752 19.37 20.64 51.31
CA ILE A 752 20.05 19.86 52.34
C ILE A 752 21.38 19.36 51.75
N ALA A 753 22.49 19.73 52.38
CA ALA A 753 23.85 19.38 51.93
C ALA A 753 24.10 17.85 51.98
N PRO A 754 25.00 17.31 51.15
CA PRO A 754 25.38 15.92 51.19
C PRO A 754 25.96 15.53 52.57
N GLY A 755 25.66 14.32 53.04
CA GLY A 755 26.17 13.83 54.31
C GLY A 755 25.46 14.39 55.57
N THR A 756 24.50 15.33 55.45
CA THR A 756 23.77 15.90 56.58
C THR A 756 23.08 14.78 57.39
N LYS A 757 23.30 14.77 58.71
CA LYS A 757 22.63 13.85 59.64
C LYS A 757 21.30 14.45 60.13
N TRP A 758 20.45 13.61 60.75
CA TRP A 758 19.15 14.04 61.29
C TRP A 758 19.27 15.19 62.26
N GLU A 759 20.27 15.15 63.17
CA GLU A 759 20.56 16.19 64.14
C GLU A 759 20.74 17.59 63.50
N GLY A 760 21.23 17.66 62.29
CA GLY A 760 21.46 18.91 61.57
C GLY A 760 20.20 19.50 60.92
N ILE A 761 19.11 18.73 60.82
CA ILE A 761 17.85 19.16 60.16
C ILE A 761 16.60 18.96 61.04
N LYS A 762 16.72 18.33 62.21
CA LYS A 762 15.57 18.00 63.08
C LYS A 762 14.80 19.23 63.55
N ASP A 763 15.46 20.36 63.75
CA ASP A 763 14.86 21.60 64.21
C ASP A 763 13.97 22.28 63.16
N PHE A 764 14.11 21.86 61.89
CA PHE A 764 13.26 22.32 60.76
C PHE A 764 12.13 21.37 60.48
N TYR A 765 12.05 20.24 61.20
CA TYR A 765 10.99 19.27 60.99
C TYR A 765 9.65 19.83 61.48
N GLN A 766 8.65 19.67 60.57
CA GLN A 766 7.25 19.92 60.89
C GLN A 766 6.45 18.67 60.52
N ASN A 767 5.49 18.28 61.35
CA ASN A 767 4.57 17.25 60.90
C ASN A 767 3.60 17.81 59.83
N ALA A 768 2.99 16.90 59.06
CA ALA A 768 2.16 17.30 57.92
C ALA A 768 0.96 18.18 58.33
N ASP A 769 0.36 17.92 59.48
CA ASP A 769 -0.76 18.71 59.99
C ASP A 769 -0.32 20.12 60.40
N GLN A 770 0.83 20.27 61.05
CA GLN A 770 1.43 21.56 61.36
C GLN A 770 1.79 22.35 60.09
N ALA A 771 2.39 21.69 59.12
CA ALA A 771 2.77 22.31 57.88
C ALA A 771 1.57 22.79 57.06
N ALA A 772 0.46 22.06 57.10
CA ALA A 772 -0.80 22.41 56.41
C ALA A 772 -1.51 23.63 57.04
N ARG A 773 -1.20 23.96 58.33
CA ARG A 773 -1.79 25.11 59.07
C ARG A 773 -0.94 26.37 59.01
N MET A 774 0.27 26.30 58.45
CA MET A 774 1.19 27.44 58.28
C MET A 774 0.83 28.26 57.07
#